data_b0aaad8c7ff464844a6fc7acfc0a3ff0
#
_entry.id   b0aaad8c7ff464844a6fc7acfc0a3ff0
#
_cell.length_a   1.000
_cell.length_b   1.000
_cell.length_c   1.000
_cell.angle_alpha   90.00
_cell.angle_beta   90.00
_cell.angle_gamma   90.00
#
_symmetry.space_group_name_H-M   'P 1'
#
loop_
_entity.id
_entity.type
_entity.pdbx_description
1 polymer ?
#
loop_
_entity_poly.entity_id
_entity_poly.type
_entity_poly.pdbx_seq_one_letter_code
_entity_poly.pdbx_strand_id
1 'polypeptide(L)'
;MGERNEDGRPPEREAVREREWVEPPASFAASANVTAADRDAFREAGWPGCWERAAALLDWERPYDAVYDDEDTIRWFPGGRLNASYNCVDRHVEAGRGEEAAIAWEGQLGENRTLSYRELYEEVNAFAAALRELGVEEGDVVTLYLPMIPELPVAMLACARIGAPHSVVFAGFSADALATRLDGADSEYLVTCDGYYRRGTALDLSHRADNACLSVDHDVEQIVVDRLGDAASGDRRSYGDMVDAHAGAEVDPVDRGATDLLFLIYTSGTTGEPTLVRHATGGYLAHVSWTARAVLDLGPDDTHWCSADVGWITGHSYAVYGPLALGATTVLYEGTPDHPENDRLWRIIERNRVDVFYTSPASIRAFVKWGPEHPERHDLSSLRLLGTVGEPIDETAWHWYRDHVGGGECPVVDTWWQTETGGIVISTLPGVDRMRPGAVGRALPGIEAAVVDATGERVADGEAGRLVLTRPWPGMARSLCEGTDWAERRTPRIDGEWRYDTGDNAVRDEDGYLHLLGRADDVITVSSRRLSTAEIESAVVGVEGVAEAAVVVGSDAAEDSRIHAFVSPESNVAGDEALEAAVRSAVESAIGSVAVPDVVTFAPSLPKTRSGKVVRRYLAAIASGDDLGDTSALQNPEVVGELESLLDE
;
A
#
# COMPACT_ATOMS: atom_id res chain seq x y z
N MET A 1 37.03 23.52 26.11
CA MET A 1 37.75 24.64 25.48
C MET A 1 37.92 24.21 24.04
N GLY A 2 36.83 24.38 23.28
CA GLY A 2 36.74 23.87 21.90
C GLY A 2 37.63 24.71 20.97
N GLU A 3 38.35 24.02 20.12
CA GLU A 3 39.17 24.60 19.07
C GLU A 3 38.28 25.39 18.11
N ARG A 4 38.51 26.70 18.04
CA ARG A 4 37.99 27.56 16.98
C ARG A 4 39.04 27.58 15.87
N ASN A 5 38.62 27.42 14.62
CA ASN A 5 39.48 27.68 13.47
C ASN A 5 39.96 29.11 13.51
N GLU A 6 41.15 29.37 12.97
CA GLU A 6 41.86 30.66 13.06
C GLU A 6 41.05 31.86 12.54
N ASP A 7 39.93 31.66 11.85
CA ASP A 7 39.08 32.71 11.29
C ASP A 7 37.77 32.96 12.09
N GLY A 8 37.60 32.34 13.27
CA GLY A 8 36.45 32.61 14.15
C GLY A 8 35.07 32.18 13.63
N ARG A 9 35.01 31.40 12.54
CA ARG A 9 33.79 30.82 12.01
C ARG A 9 33.50 29.51 12.71
N PRO A 10 32.23 29.19 12.98
CA PRO A 10 31.85 27.82 13.36
C PRO A 10 32.29 26.87 12.22
N PRO A 11 32.64 25.60 12.54
CA PRO A 11 32.98 24.64 11.50
C PRO A 11 31.85 24.64 10.47
N GLU A 12 32.21 24.80 9.21
CA GLU A 12 31.28 24.60 8.10
C GLU A 12 30.64 23.24 8.32
N ARG A 13 29.29 23.20 8.35
CA ARG A 13 28.55 21.94 8.30
C ARG A 13 29.19 21.13 7.19
N GLU A 14 29.73 19.94 7.52
CA GLU A 14 30.25 19.01 6.52
C GLU A 14 29.26 18.97 5.36
N ALA A 15 29.81 19.17 4.16
CA ALA A 15 29.05 19.29 2.94
C ALA A 15 28.04 18.16 2.89
N VAL A 16 26.75 18.52 2.82
CA VAL A 16 25.69 17.61 2.35
C VAL A 16 26.30 16.90 1.14
N ARG A 17 26.59 15.59 1.25
CA ARG A 17 27.02 14.77 0.11
C ARG A 17 26.17 15.22 -1.06
N GLU A 18 26.79 15.60 -2.19
CA GLU A 18 26.03 15.93 -3.39
C GLU A 18 25.09 14.76 -3.63
N ARG A 19 23.79 14.97 -3.31
CA ARG A 19 22.78 13.92 -3.37
C ARG A 19 22.68 13.50 -4.81
N GLU A 20 22.81 12.21 -5.04
CA GLU A 20 22.84 11.63 -6.37
C GLU A 20 21.51 11.84 -7.11
N TRP A 21 21.61 12.28 -8.36
CA TRP A 21 20.50 12.31 -9.29
C TRP A 21 20.61 11.16 -10.29
N VAL A 22 19.54 10.44 -10.48
CA VAL A 22 19.44 9.37 -11.48
C VAL A 22 18.48 9.81 -12.58
N GLU A 23 19.01 9.97 -13.77
CA GLU A 23 18.17 10.31 -14.94
C GLU A 23 17.39 9.07 -15.40
N PRO A 24 16.13 9.22 -15.85
CA PRO A 24 15.42 8.12 -16.48
C PRO A 24 16.17 7.65 -17.73
N PRO A 25 16.24 6.33 -17.99
CA PRO A 25 16.87 5.84 -19.23
C PRO A 25 16.20 6.45 -20.46
N ALA A 26 17.01 6.87 -21.44
CA ALA A 26 16.47 7.55 -22.62
C ALA A 26 15.48 6.67 -23.42
N SER A 27 15.69 5.36 -23.44
CA SER A 27 14.78 4.38 -24.05
C SER A 27 13.43 4.37 -23.34
N PHE A 28 13.42 4.37 -22.00
CA PHE A 28 12.19 4.43 -21.21
C PHE A 28 11.47 5.76 -21.43
N ALA A 29 12.16 6.88 -21.29
CA ALA A 29 11.57 8.21 -21.49
C ALA A 29 10.94 8.41 -22.87
N ALA A 30 11.49 7.75 -23.91
CA ALA A 30 10.96 7.82 -25.28
C ALA A 30 9.66 7.02 -25.48
N SER A 31 9.41 5.99 -24.66
CA SER A 31 8.23 5.12 -24.74
C SER A 31 7.23 5.32 -23.60
N ALA A 32 7.56 6.17 -22.62
CA ALA A 32 6.72 6.40 -21.45
C ALA A 32 5.32 6.91 -21.82
N ASN A 33 4.31 6.41 -21.13
CA ASN A 33 2.90 6.76 -21.33
C ASN A 33 2.59 8.23 -21.04
N VAL A 34 3.39 8.88 -20.19
CA VAL A 34 3.26 10.29 -19.83
C VAL A 34 4.56 11.02 -20.10
N THR A 35 4.51 11.99 -20.97
CA THR A 35 5.63 12.86 -21.38
C THR A 35 5.64 14.17 -20.60
N ALA A 36 6.72 14.96 -20.72
CA ALA A 36 6.76 16.32 -20.19
C ALA A 36 5.63 17.20 -20.76
N ALA A 37 5.26 17.02 -22.04
CA ALA A 37 4.17 17.75 -22.66
C ALA A 37 2.81 17.38 -22.02
N ASP A 38 2.58 16.10 -21.69
CA ASP A 38 1.35 15.67 -21.01
C ASP A 38 1.27 16.23 -19.59
N ARG A 39 2.38 16.19 -18.85
CA ARG A 39 2.48 16.82 -17.53
C ARG A 39 2.17 18.31 -17.58
N ASP A 40 2.76 19.03 -18.51
CA ASP A 40 2.57 20.47 -18.66
C ASP A 40 1.14 20.79 -19.09
N ALA A 41 0.56 20.03 -20.01
CA ALA A 41 -0.84 20.16 -20.41
C ALA A 41 -1.82 19.85 -19.26
N PHE A 42 -1.47 18.90 -18.36
CA PHE A 42 -2.27 18.65 -17.14
C PHE A 42 -2.23 19.86 -16.19
N ARG A 43 -1.05 20.47 -16.02
CA ARG A 43 -0.88 21.69 -15.21
C ARG A 43 -1.58 22.92 -15.79
N GLU A 44 -1.48 23.12 -17.11
CA GLU A 44 -2.10 24.24 -17.83
C GLU A 44 -3.63 24.21 -17.78
N ALA A 45 -4.24 23.02 -17.77
CA ALA A 45 -5.69 22.86 -17.62
C ALA A 45 -6.19 23.39 -16.26
N GLY A 46 -5.29 23.47 -15.27
CA GLY A 46 -5.62 24.02 -13.94
C GLY A 46 -6.59 23.16 -13.14
N TRP A 47 -6.53 23.31 -11.83
CA TRP A 47 -7.46 22.62 -10.92
C TRP A 47 -8.83 23.31 -10.89
N PRO A 48 -9.99 22.59 -10.88
CA PRO A 48 -10.10 21.11 -10.92
C PRO A 48 -10.12 20.54 -12.35
N GLY A 49 -10.17 21.38 -13.42
CA GLY A 49 -10.35 20.96 -14.80
C GLY A 49 -9.29 19.98 -15.32
N CYS A 50 -8.08 19.97 -14.73
CA CYS A 50 -7.01 19.02 -15.10
C CYS A 50 -7.44 17.54 -14.95
N TRP A 51 -8.37 17.25 -14.07
CA TRP A 51 -8.85 15.90 -13.81
C TRP A 51 -9.79 15.33 -14.89
N GLU A 52 -10.24 16.16 -15.84
CA GLU A 52 -10.92 15.66 -17.05
C GLU A 52 -10.05 14.68 -17.83
N ARG A 53 -8.71 14.85 -17.77
CA ARG A 53 -7.77 13.91 -18.42
C ARG A 53 -7.75 12.55 -17.74
N ALA A 54 -7.91 12.49 -16.43
CA ALA A 54 -8.05 11.24 -15.71
C ALA A 54 -9.41 10.58 -16.00
N ALA A 55 -10.48 11.36 -15.98
CA ALA A 55 -11.82 10.88 -16.31
C ALA A 55 -11.92 10.36 -17.76
N ALA A 56 -11.15 10.93 -18.70
CA ALA A 56 -11.10 10.48 -20.09
C ALA A 56 -10.46 9.10 -20.31
N LEU A 57 -9.84 8.51 -19.27
CA LEU A 57 -9.38 7.12 -19.30
C LEU A 57 -10.51 6.10 -19.09
N LEU A 58 -11.70 6.56 -18.70
CA LEU A 58 -12.86 5.73 -18.37
C LEU A 58 -13.98 5.90 -19.39
N ASP A 59 -14.75 4.85 -19.57
CA ASP A 59 -16.00 4.89 -20.31
C ASP A 59 -17.15 5.21 -19.35
N TRP A 60 -17.88 6.27 -19.69
CA TRP A 60 -19.00 6.81 -18.92
C TRP A 60 -20.30 6.47 -19.65
N GLU A 61 -21.21 5.77 -18.97
CA GLU A 61 -22.57 5.53 -19.47
C GLU A 61 -23.30 6.88 -19.67
N ARG A 62 -23.14 7.76 -18.68
CA ARG A 62 -23.60 9.14 -18.77
C ARG A 62 -22.45 10.07 -18.36
N PRO A 63 -22.08 11.04 -19.20
CA PRO A 63 -21.11 12.08 -18.83
C PRO A 63 -21.52 12.87 -17.58
N TYR A 64 -20.53 13.33 -16.82
CA TYR A 64 -20.73 14.16 -15.63
C TYR A 64 -21.13 15.60 -16.01
N ASP A 65 -21.87 16.27 -15.11
CA ASP A 65 -22.32 17.64 -15.28
C ASP A 65 -21.21 18.66 -14.96
N ALA A 66 -20.30 18.30 -14.03
CA ALA A 66 -19.12 19.07 -13.64
C ALA A 66 -18.00 18.16 -13.18
N VAL A 67 -16.74 18.64 -13.24
CA VAL A 67 -15.58 17.88 -12.74
C VAL A 67 -15.56 17.84 -11.20
N TYR A 68 -15.95 18.94 -10.57
CA TYR A 68 -15.90 19.14 -9.14
C TYR A 68 -17.05 20.05 -8.67
N ASP A 69 -17.57 19.77 -7.50
CA ASP A 69 -18.58 20.53 -6.81
C ASP A 69 -18.39 20.41 -5.29
N ASP A 70 -18.48 21.52 -4.57
CA ASP A 70 -18.33 21.62 -3.11
C ASP A 70 -19.37 22.52 -2.44
N GLU A 71 -20.51 22.76 -3.09
CA GLU A 71 -21.58 23.63 -2.54
C GLU A 71 -22.07 23.11 -1.18
N ASP A 72 -22.35 21.80 -1.08
CA ASP A 72 -22.81 21.17 0.17
C ASP A 72 -21.73 20.25 0.75
N THR A 73 -21.13 19.43 -0.11
CA THR A 73 -20.09 18.46 0.21
C THR A 73 -19.20 18.25 -1.01
N ILE A 74 -17.93 17.86 -0.79
CA ILE A 74 -16.99 17.60 -1.87
C ILE A 74 -17.48 16.42 -2.73
N ARG A 75 -17.69 16.66 -4.02
CA ARG A 75 -18.11 15.69 -5.02
C ARG A 75 -17.25 15.78 -6.27
N TRP A 76 -16.76 14.66 -6.72
CA TRP A 76 -16.05 14.54 -7.98
C TRP A 76 -16.96 13.92 -9.04
N PHE A 77 -16.97 14.51 -10.23
CA PHE A 77 -17.77 14.10 -11.37
C PHE A 77 -19.28 13.96 -11.09
N PRO A 78 -19.91 14.95 -10.39
CA PRO A 78 -21.34 14.88 -10.08
C PRO A 78 -22.16 14.74 -11.36
N GLY A 79 -23.23 13.94 -11.29
CA GLY A 79 -24.11 13.63 -12.42
C GLY A 79 -23.55 12.57 -13.36
N GLY A 80 -22.26 12.28 -13.31
CA GLY A 80 -21.63 11.22 -14.08
C GLY A 80 -22.06 9.83 -13.61
N ARG A 81 -22.19 8.91 -14.57
CA ARG A 81 -22.57 7.52 -14.28
C ARG A 81 -21.67 6.56 -15.05
N LEU A 82 -21.23 5.51 -14.35
CA LEU A 82 -20.33 4.49 -14.89
C LEU A 82 -20.45 3.21 -14.05
N ASN A 83 -19.89 2.12 -14.54
CA ASN A 83 -19.69 0.90 -13.77
C ASN A 83 -18.20 0.53 -13.73
N ALA A 84 -17.68 0.20 -12.54
CA ALA A 84 -16.26 -0.14 -12.38
C ALA A 84 -15.93 -1.50 -13.02
N SER A 85 -16.83 -2.49 -12.93
CA SER A 85 -16.66 -3.79 -13.58
C SER A 85 -16.61 -3.64 -15.09
N TYR A 86 -17.52 -2.86 -15.70
CA TYR A 86 -17.51 -2.57 -17.13
C TYR A 86 -16.15 -1.99 -17.58
N ASN A 87 -15.66 -1.01 -16.84
CA ASN A 87 -14.39 -0.36 -17.14
C ASN A 87 -13.16 -1.28 -16.97
N CYS A 88 -13.25 -2.29 -16.11
CA CYS A 88 -12.16 -3.23 -15.88
C CYS A 88 -12.23 -4.49 -16.77
N VAL A 89 -13.40 -4.81 -17.33
CA VAL A 89 -13.62 -6.11 -18.02
C VAL A 89 -14.27 -5.93 -19.39
N ASP A 90 -15.53 -5.50 -19.43
CA ASP A 90 -16.41 -5.55 -20.60
C ASP A 90 -15.81 -4.78 -21.79
N ARG A 91 -15.37 -3.54 -21.58
CA ARG A 91 -14.84 -2.69 -22.65
C ARG A 91 -13.62 -3.29 -23.35
N HIS A 92 -12.82 -4.10 -22.63
CA HIS A 92 -11.66 -4.77 -23.21
C HIS A 92 -12.09 -5.95 -24.10
N VAL A 93 -13.12 -6.69 -23.68
CA VAL A 93 -13.73 -7.75 -24.49
C VAL A 93 -14.38 -7.14 -25.74
N GLU A 94 -15.13 -6.06 -25.62
CA GLU A 94 -15.77 -5.32 -26.72
C GLU A 94 -14.75 -4.71 -27.69
N ALA A 95 -13.58 -4.28 -27.17
CA ALA A 95 -12.46 -3.80 -27.98
C ALA A 95 -11.70 -4.93 -28.71
N GLY A 96 -12.14 -6.18 -28.57
CA GLY A 96 -11.54 -7.33 -29.25
C GLY A 96 -10.33 -7.94 -28.54
N ARG A 97 -10.08 -7.55 -27.27
CA ARG A 97 -8.96 -8.01 -26.43
C ARG A 97 -9.35 -9.17 -25.50
N GLY A 98 -10.46 -9.84 -25.78
CA GLY A 98 -11.00 -10.90 -24.93
C GLY A 98 -10.06 -12.09 -24.71
N GLU A 99 -9.17 -12.38 -25.66
CA GLU A 99 -8.21 -13.50 -25.55
C GLU A 99 -6.90 -13.11 -24.85
N GLU A 100 -6.70 -11.83 -24.51
CA GLU A 100 -5.54 -11.38 -23.77
C GLU A 100 -5.69 -11.72 -22.29
N ALA A 101 -4.54 -11.98 -21.61
CA ALA A 101 -4.55 -12.29 -20.20
C ALA A 101 -4.99 -11.08 -19.37
N ALA A 102 -5.93 -11.28 -18.46
CA ALA A 102 -6.34 -10.30 -17.47
C ALA A 102 -5.68 -10.57 -16.12
N ILE A 103 -5.70 -11.83 -15.68
CA ILE A 103 -5.15 -12.27 -14.39
C ILE A 103 -4.24 -13.47 -14.61
N ALA A 104 -2.99 -13.38 -14.15
CA ALA A 104 -2.07 -14.49 -14.05
C ALA A 104 -1.88 -14.83 -12.56
N TRP A 105 -2.35 -15.99 -12.13
CA TRP A 105 -2.27 -16.42 -10.74
C TRP A 105 -1.27 -17.54 -10.55
N GLU A 106 -0.53 -17.45 -9.43
CA GLU A 106 0.29 -18.55 -8.92
C GLU A 106 -0.06 -18.89 -7.48
N GLY A 107 -0.31 -20.19 -7.24
CA GLY A 107 -0.49 -20.73 -5.91
C GLY A 107 0.84 -21.04 -5.22
N GLN A 108 0.81 -21.14 -3.91
CA GLN A 108 2.01 -21.41 -3.10
C GLN A 108 2.62 -22.77 -3.40
N LEU A 109 1.82 -23.78 -3.75
CA LEU A 109 2.30 -25.13 -4.08
C LEU A 109 2.81 -25.26 -5.52
N GLY A 110 2.80 -24.18 -6.30
CA GLY A 110 3.26 -24.14 -7.68
C GLY A 110 2.15 -24.31 -8.72
N GLU A 111 0.89 -24.28 -8.28
CA GLU A 111 -0.25 -24.21 -9.19
C GLU A 111 -0.21 -22.89 -9.94
N ASN A 112 -0.77 -22.86 -11.13
CA ASN A 112 -0.94 -21.63 -11.90
C ASN A 112 -2.25 -21.67 -12.67
N ARG A 113 -2.86 -20.50 -12.83
CA ARG A 113 -4.05 -20.28 -13.64
C ARG A 113 -3.96 -18.91 -14.29
N THR A 114 -4.29 -18.85 -15.57
CA THR A 114 -4.43 -17.58 -16.27
C THR A 114 -5.87 -17.43 -16.67
N LEU A 115 -6.47 -16.28 -16.38
CA LEU A 115 -7.76 -15.88 -16.88
C LEU A 115 -7.55 -14.83 -17.98
N SER A 116 -8.09 -15.10 -19.17
CA SER A 116 -8.24 -14.08 -20.20
C SER A 116 -9.33 -13.07 -19.80
N TYR A 117 -9.38 -11.90 -20.46
CA TYR A 117 -10.46 -10.93 -20.25
C TYR A 117 -11.84 -11.53 -20.52
N ARG A 118 -11.94 -12.47 -21.47
CA ARG A 118 -13.17 -13.20 -21.78
C ARG A 118 -13.56 -14.13 -20.64
N GLU A 119 -12.64 -14.94 -20.15
CA GLU A 119 -12.90 -15.84 -19.01
C GLU A 119 -13.24 -15.05 -17.76
N LEU A 120 -12.54 -13.94 -17.50
CA LEU A 120 -12.87 -13.03 -16.40
C LEU A 120 -14.28 -12.45 -16.57
N TYR A 121 -14.68 -12.03 -17.77
CA TYR A 121 -16.01 -11.56 -18.10
C TYR A 121 -17.06 -12.63 -17.79
N GLU A 122 -16.84 -13.87 -18.24
CA GLU A 122 -17.75 -14.98 -18.05
C GLU A 122 -17.93 -15.32 -16.56
N GLU A 123 -16.84 -15.40 -15.80
CA GLU A 123 -16.90 -15.69 -14.34
C GLU A 123 -17.55 -14.53 -13.56
N VAL A 124 -17.21 -13.28 -13.87
CA VAL A 124 -17.83 -12.10 -13.24
C VAL A 124 -19.34 -12.08 -13.48
N ASN A 125 -19.79 -12.36 -14.70
CA ASN A 125 -21.22 -12.42 -15.02
C ASN A 125 -21.93 -13.57 -14.31
N ALA A 126 -21.34 -14.76 -14.30
CA ALA A 126 -21.90 -15.93 -13.63
C ALA A 126 -22.03 -15.68 -12.12
N PHE A 127 -21.01 -15.15 -11.47
CA PHE A 127 -21.07 -14.86 -10.04
C PHE A 127 -21.99 -13.68 -9.71
N ALA A 128 -22.05 -12.65 -10.55
CA ALA A 128 -23.00 -11.55 -10.42
C ALA A 128 -24.46 -12.03 -10.51
N ALA A 129 -24.77 -12.96 -11.43
CA ALA A 129 -26.08 -13.60 -11.52
C ALA A 129 -26.42 -14.41 -10.26
N ALA A 130 -25.42 -15.16 -9.76
CA ALA A 130 -25.54 -15.94 -8.54
C ALA A 130 -25.81 -15.08 -7.30
N LEU A 131 -25.12 -13.95 -7.16
CA LEU A 131 -25.36 -12.99 -6.07
C LEU A 131 -26.79 -12.40 -6.15
N ARG A 132 -27.28 -12.04 -7.35
CA ARG A 132 -28.66 -11.57 -7.53
C ARG A 132 -29.71 -12.66 -7.18
N GLU A 133 -29.45 -13.91 -7.56
CA GLU A 133 -30.35 -15.02 -7.19
C GLU A 133 -30.36 -15.24 -5.68
N LEU A 134 -29.24 -15.01 -5.01
CA LEU A 134 -29.14 -15.09 -3.55
C LEU A 134 -29.90 -13.97 -2.84
N GLY A 135 -30.22 -12.89 -3.53
CA GLY A 135 -30.96 -11.75 -3.00
C GLY A 135 -30.12 -10.49 -2.77
N VAL A 136 -28.85 -10.47 -3.21
CA VAL A 136 -28.01 -9.26 -3.10
C VAL A 136 -28.59 -8.17 -4.01
N GLU A 137 -28.96 -7.05 -3.41
CA GLU A 137 -29.50 -5.87 -4.07
C GLU A 137 -28.44 -4.76 -4.24
N GLU A 138 -28.77 -3.75 -5.01
CA GLU A 138 -27.93 -2.57 -5.17
C GLU A 138 -27.77 -1.83 -3.84
N GLY A 139 -26.53 -1.65 -3.39
CA GLY A 139 -26.20 -0.98 -2.12
C GLY A 139 -25.89 -1.92 -0.97
N ASP A 140 -26.27 -3.20 -1.06
CA ASP A 140 -25.92 -4.20 -0.06
C ASP A 140 -24.42 -4.43 -0.03
N VAL A 141 -23.84 -4.49 1.16
CA VAL A 141 -22.40 -4.74 1.31
C VAL A 141 -22.13 -6.24 1.31
N VAL A 142 -21.18 -6.67 0.47
CA VAL A 142 -20.68 -8.04 0.45
C VAL A 142 -19.27 -8.06 1.05
N THR A 143 -19.07 -8.81 2.13
CA THR A 143 -17.74 -8.99 2.73
C THR A 143 -17.00 -10.12 2.04
N LEU A 144 -15.73 -9.87 1.66
CA LEU A 144 -14.87 -10.81 0.98
C LEU A 144 -13.68 -11.17 1.90
N TYR A 145 -13.68 -12.39 2.44
CA TYR A 145 -12.63 -12.90 3.32
C TYR A 145 -11.90 -14.05 2.61
N LEU A 146 -11.10 -13.67 1.61
CA LEU A 146 -10.43 -14.58 0.68
C LEU A 146 -8.91 -14.32 0.66
N PRO A 147 -8.07 -15.36 0.45
CA PRO A 147 -6.66 -15.17 0.15
C PRO A 147 -6.47 -14.64 -1.28
N MET A 148 -5.22 -14.47 -1.70
CA MET A 148 -4.86 -13.99 -3.04
C MET A 148 -5.10 -15.06 -4.12
N ILE A 149 -6.37 -15.41 -4.34
CA ILE A 149 -6.85 -16.35 -5.38
C ILE A 149 -7.68 -15.62 -6.43
N PRO A 150 -7.85 -16.16 -7.64
CA PRO A 150 -8.59 -15.48 -8.73
C PRO A 150 -10.03 -15.15 -8.40
N GLU A 151 -10.67 -15.91 -7.53
CA GLU A 151 -12.04 -15.70 -7.08
C GLU A 151 -12.21 -14.38 -6.32
N LEU A 152 -11.13 -13.83 -5.71
CA LEU A 152 -11.19 -12.56 -4.99
C LEU A 152 -11.46 -11.38 -5.93
N PRO A 153 -10.65 -11.08 -6.96
CA PRO A 153 -10.98 -10.01 -7.92
C PRO A 153 -12.25 -10.30 -8.72
N VAL A 154 -12.58 -11.56 -9.02
CA VAL A 154 -13.86 -11.92 -9.64
C VAL A 154 -15.04 -11.48 -8.76
N ALA A 155 -15.00 -11.78 -7.45
CA ALA A 155 -16.04 -11.37 -6.51
C ALA A 155 -16.13 -9.85 -6.37
N MET A 156 -15.01 -9.13 -6.29
CA MET A 156 -14.99 -7.66 -6.27
C MET A 156 -15.67 -7.06 -7.50
N LEU A 157 -15.34 -7.57 -8.67
CA LEU A 157 -15.89 -7.09 -9.95
C LEU A 157 -17.36 -7.50 -10.14
N ALA A 158 -17.77 -8.68 -9.66
CA ALA A 158 -19.17 -9.10 -9.66
C ALA A 158 -20.03 -8.21 -8.75
N CYS A 159 -19.55 -7.89 -7.55
CA CYS A 159 -20.20 -6.92 -6.67
C CYS A 159 -20.32 -5.54 -7.33
N ALA A 160 -19.21 -5.01 -7.89
CA ALA A 160 -19.21 -3.74 -8.61
C ALA A 160 -20.18 -3.75 -9.80
N ARG A 161 -20.32 -4.90 -10.50
CA ARG A 161 -21.23 -5.07 -11.63
C ARG A 161 -22.68 -4.86 -11.26
N ILE A 162 -23.11 -5.43 -10.14
CA ILE A 162 -24.51 -5.34 -9.67
C ILE A 162 -24.77 -4.12 -8.77
N GLY A 163 -23.75 -3.29 -8.52
CA GLY A 163 -23.86 -2.10 -7.69
C GLY A 163 -23.85 -2.36 -6.19
N ALA A 164 -23.41 -3.54 -5.76
CA ALA A 164 -23.19 -3.91 -4.37
C ALA A 164 -21.78 -3.47 -3.94
N PRO A 165 -21.60 -2.60 -2.93
CA PRO A 165 -20.28 -2.29 -2.41
C PRO A 165 -19.64 -3.54 -1.78
N HIS A 166 -18.32 -3.69 -1.94
CA HIS A 166 -17.64 -4.80 -1.27
C HIS A 166 -16.76 -4.31 -0.11
N SER A 167 -16.51 -5.21 0.86
CA SER A 167 -15.58 -5.00 1.97
C SER A 167 -14.59 -6.15 2.00
N VAL A 168 -13.35 -5.93 1.52
CA VAL A 168 -12.33 -6.98 1.55
C VAL A 168 -11.66 -7.01 2.92
N VAL A 169 -11.68 -8.19 3.53
CA VAL A 169 -11.04 -8.48 4.81
C VAL A 169 -9.86 -9.41 4.58
N PHE A 170 -8.70 -9.02 5.08
CA PHE A 170 -7.48 -9.80 4.93
C PHE A 170 -7.63 -11.23 5.50
N ALA A 171 -7.40 -12.27 4.69
CA ALA A 171 -7.58 -13.68 5.04
C ALA A 171 -6.80 -14.15 6.28
N GLY A 172 -5.81 -13.40 6.68
CA GLY A 172 -5.03 -13.70 7.87
C GLY A 172 -5.60 -13.16 9.18
N PHE A 173 -6.67 -12.37 9.18
CA PHE A 173 -7.26 -11.87 10.42
C PHE A 173 -7.99 -12.98 11.21
N SER A 174 -8.17 -12.74 12.51
CA SER A 174 -8.90 -13.61 13.42
C SER A 174 -10.42 -13.56 13.17
N ALA A 175 -11.16 -14.48 13.80
CA ALA A 175 -12.61 -14.47 13.76
C ALA A 175 -13.18 -13.17 14.36
N ASP A 176 -12.64 -12.68 15.48
CA ASP A 176 -13.10 -11.44 16.12
C ASP A 176 -12.87 -10.22 15.24
N ALA A 177 -11.71 -10.17 14.56
CA ALA A 177 -11.40 -9.11 13.62
C ALA A 177 -12.31 -9.14 12.37
N LEU A 178 -12.72 -10.32 11.92
CA LEU A 178 -13.70 -10.48 10.85
C LEU A 178 -15.11 -10.07 11.32
N ALA A 179 -15.54 -10.51 12.51
CA ALA A 179 -16.82 -10.16 13.11
C ALA A 179 -16.99 -8.62 13.24
N THR A 180 -15.98 -7.94 13.78
CA THR A 180 -15.97 -6.47 13.87
C THR A 180 -16.19 -5.80 12.52
N ARG A 181 -15.68 -6.38 11.43
CA ARG A 181 -15.82 -5.82 10.08
C ARG A 181 -17.13 -6.15 9.43
N LEU A 182 -17.68 -7.34 9.68
CA LEU A 182 -19.03 -7.72 9.26
C LEU A 182 -20.06 -6.79 9.90
N ASP A 183 -19.98 -6.63 11.22
CA ASP A 183 -20.88 -5.77 11.98
C ASP A 183 -20.76 -4.30 11.56
N GLY A 184 -19.54 -3.76 11.52
CA GLY A 184 -19.31 -2.37 11.14
C GLY A 184 -19.61 -2.03 9.68
N ALA A 185 -19.70 -3.03 8.80
CA ALA A 185 -20.12 -2.90 7.41
C ALA A 185 -21.61 -3.18 7.19
N ASP A 186 -22.33 -3.64 8.22
CA ASP A 186 -23.72 -4.12 8.14
C ASP A 186 -23.89 -5.15 6.99
N SER A 187 -22.98 -6.15 6.95
CA SER A 187 -22.85 -7.08 5.83
C SER A 187 -23.55 -8.40 6.11
N GLU A 188 -24.63 -8.69 5.40
CA GLU A 188 -25.38 -9.95 5.49
C GLU A 188 -24.82 -11.07 4.58
N TYR A 189 -23.77 -10.78 3.78
CA TYR A 189 -23.18 -11.71 2.84
C TYR A 189 -21.65 -11.81 3.05
N LEU A 190 -21.17 -13.04 3.14
CA LEU A 190 -19.74 -13.34 3.30
C LEU A 190 -19.28 -14.32 2.22
N VAL A 191 -18.33 -13.90 1.38
CA VAL A 191 -17.61 -14.81 0.49
C VAL A 191 -16.28 -15.17 1.14
N THR A 192 -16.05 -16.45 1.37
CA THR A 192 -14.84 -16.99 2.01
C THR A 192 -14.35 -18.23 1.27
N CYS A 193 -13.34 -18.90 1.77
CA CYS A 193 -12.90 -20.22 1.29
C CYS A 193 -12.74 -21.21 2.46
N ASP A 194 -12.62 -22.48 2.14
CA ASP A 194 -12.35 -23.54 3.13
C ASP A 194 -11.00 -23.33 3.81
N GLY A 195 -10.02 -22.78 3.10
CA GLY A 195 -8.72 -22.44 3.64
C GLY A 195 -7.73 -22.05 2.54
N TYR A 196 -6.45 -21.90 2.91
CA TYR A 196 -5.38 -21.54 1.98
C TYR A 196 -4.02 -22.05 2.45
N TYR A 197 -3.03 -22.01 1.57
CA TYR A 197 -1.69 -22.45 1.91
C TYR A 197 -0.80 -21.28 2.32
N ARG A 198 -0.04 -21.46 3.43
CA ARG A 198 1.00 -20.53 3.84
C ARG A 198 2.23 -21.27 4.33
N ARG A 199 3.40 -21.03 3.72
CA ARG A 199 4.67 -21.74 3.97
C ARG A 199 4.49 -23.27 3.94
N GLY A 200 3.73 -23.76 2.96
CA GLY A 200 3.45 -25.20 2.79
C GLY A 200 2.43 -25.78 3.76
N THR A 201 1.89 -24.99 4.70
CA THR A 201 0.88 -25.43 5.66
C THR A 201 -0.50 -24.95 5.22
N ALA A 202 -1.49 -25.83 5.23
CA ALA A 202 -2.87 -25.47 5.04
C ALA A 202 -3.43 -24.76 6.29
N LEU A 203 -4.05 -23.61 6.11
CA LEU A 203 -4.72 -22.84 7.16
C LEU A 203 -6.23 -22.88 6.92
N ASP A 204 -6.97 -23.30 7.93
CA ASP A 204 -8.43 -23.35 7.91
C ASP A 204 -9.02 -21.94 8.05
N LEU A 205 -9.79 -21.53 7.04
CA LEU A 205 -10.51 -20.26 7.04
C LEU A 205 -11.99 -20.44 7.40
N SER A 206 -12.57 -21.59 7.05
CA SER A 206 -13.97 -21.91 7.33
C SER A 206 -14.32 -21.77 8.80
N HIS A 207 -13.50 -22.32 9.69
CA HIS A 207 -13.75 -22.26 11.12
C HIS A 207 -13.70 -20.81 11.66
N ARG A 208 -12.83 -19.97 11.11
CA ARG A 208 -12.77 -18.55 11.48
C ARG A 208 -14.01 -17.80 10.99
N ALA A 209 -14.43 -18.07 9.76
CA ALA A 209 -15.63 -17.48 9.18
C ALA A 209 -16.88 -17.86 9.99
N ASP A 210 -17.05 -19.14 10.35
CA ASP A 210 -18.16 -19.59 11.18
C ASP A 210 -18.20 -18.89 12.55
N ASN A 211 -17.06 -18.82 13.23
CA ASN A 211 -16.99 -18.15 14.52
C ASN A 211 -17.30 -16.65 14.41
N ALA A 212 -16.84 -15.99 13.35
CA ALA A 212 -17.17 -14.59 13.10
C ALA A 212 -18.68 -14.39 12.88
N CYS A 213 -19.31 -15.22 12.04
CA CYS A 213 -20.75 -15.15 11.79
C CYS A 213 -21.60 -15.45 13.04
N LEU A 214 -21.10 -16.30 13.95
CA LEU A 214 -21.76 -16.56 15.24
C LEU A 214 -21.61 -15.39 16.25
N SER A 215 -20.67 -14.48 16.00
CA SER A 215 -20.35 -13.38 16.92
C SER A 215 -21.04 -12.06 16.57
N VAL A 216 -21.72 -11.98 15.41
CA VAL A 216 -22.53 -10.82 15.01
C VAL A 216 -24.00 -11.05 15.34
N ASP A 217 -24.78 -9.96 15.51
CA ASP A 217 -26.19 -10.01 15.93
C ASP A 217 -27.19 -10.15 14.76
N HIS A 218 -26.70 -10.31 13.52
CA HIS A 218 -27.49 -10.48 12.30
C HIS A 218 -27.13 -11.78 11.57
N ASP A 219 -28.03 -12.26 10.72
CA ASP A 219 -27.79 -13.45 9.91
C ASP A 219 -26.80 -13.12 8.78
N VAL A 220 -25.82 -14.01 8.55
CA VAL A 220 -24.82 -13.89 7.48
C VAL A 220 -24.88 -15.11 6.58
N GLU A 221 -25.23 -14.91 5.32
CA GLU A 221 -25.21 -15.96 4.30
C GLU A 221 -23.76 -16.18 3.80
N GLN A 222 -23.27 -17.43 3.94
CA GLN A 222 -21.89 -17.77 3.59
C GLN A 222 -21.78 -18.44 2.22
N ILE A 223 -20.88 -17.93 1.37
CA ILE A 223 -20.48 -18.52 0.09
C ILE A 223 -19.03 -18.97 0.22
N VAL A 224 -18.73 -20.24 -0.05
CA VAL A 224 -17.42 -20.84 0.20
C VAL A 224 -16.76 -21.30 -1.08
N VAL A 225 -15.57 -20.81 -1.33
CA VAL A 225 -14.68 -21.27 -2.41
C VAL A 225 -13.95 -22.54 -1.95
N ASP A 226 -13.94 -23.57 -2.78
CA ASP A 226 -13.25 -24.84 -2.55
C ASP A 226 -11.76 -24.72 -2.98
N ARG A 227 -10.89 -24.36 -2.04
CA ARG A 227 -9.44 -24.20 -2.28
C ARG A 227 -8.62 -25.39 -1.78
N LEU A 228 -9.05 -25.99 -0.67
CA LEU A 228 -8.35 -27.13 -0.05
C LEU A 228 -9.01 -28.48 -0.35
N GLY A 229 -10.22 -28.49 -0.91
CA GLY A 229 -10.99 -29.70 -1.19
C GLY A 229 -11.95 -30.11 -0.05
N ASP A 230 -12.27 -29.20 0.87
CA ASP A 230 -13.09 -29.45 2.07
C ASP A 230 -14.29 -28.48 2.24
N ALA A 231 -14.63 -27.74 1.18
CA ALA A 231 -15.68 -26.72 1.23
C ALA A 231 -17.10 -27.27 1.43
N ALA A 232 -17.34 -28.56 1.20
CA ALA A 232 -18.67 -29.17 1.05
C ALA A 232 -19.37 -29.56 2.38
N SER A 233 -18.94 -29.05 3.55
CA SER A 233 -19.55 -29.43 4.82
C SER A 233 -20.58 -28.42 5.33
N GLY A 234 -21.85 -28.83 5.45
CA GLY A 234 -22.93 -28.05 6.10
C GLY A 234 -23.88 -27.36 5.14
N ASP A 235 -24.64 -26.37 5.65
CA ASP A 235 -25.62 -25.57 4.92
C ASP A 235 -25.02 -24.42 4.10
N ARG A 236 -23.68 -24.43 3.88
CA ARG A 236 -22.97 -23.39 3.15
C ARG A 236 -23.17 -23.52 1.65
N ARG A 237 -23.16 -22.40 0.94
CA ARG A 237 -23.23 -22.38 -0.52
C ARG A 237 -21.85 -22.55 -1.13
N SER A 238 -21.74 -23.42 -2.11
CA SER A 238 -20.52 -23.60 -2.89
C SER A 238 -20.42 -22.50 -3.96
N TYR A 239 -19.32 -21.74 -3.93
CA TYR A 239 -19.02 -20.76 -4.99
C TYR A 239 -19.00 -21.42 -6.38
N GLY A 240 -18.32 -22.57 -6.50
CA GLY A 240 -18.20 -23.28 -7.77
C GLY A 240 -19.55 -23.72 -8.31
N ASP A 241 -20.41 -24.33 -7.46
CA ASP A 241 -21.76 -24.75 -7.88
C ASP A 241 -22.62 -23.55 -8.30
N MET A 242 -22.49 -22.41 -7.62
CA MET A 242 -23.21 -21.17 -7.96
C MET A 242 -22.76 -20.62 -9.33
N VAL A 243 -21.44 -20.56 -9.58
CA VAL A 243 -20.88 -20.11 -10.87
C VAL A 243 -21.27 -21.07 -12.00
N ASP A 244 -21.16 -22.37 -11.78
CA ASP A 244 -21.54 -23.39 -12.77
C ASP A 244 -23.04 -23.34 -13.12
N ALA A 245 -23.91 -23.12 -12.13
CA ALA A 245 -25.36 -22.98 -12.35
C ALA A 245 -25.70 -21.75 -13.20
N HIS A 246 -24.88 -20.74 -13.20
CA HIS A 246 -25.06 -19.50 -13.96
C HIS A 246 -24.09 -19.36 -15.15
N ALA A 247 -23.44 -20.44 -15.54
CA ALA A 247 -22.52 -20.42 -16.68
C ALA A 247 -23.21 -19.89 -17.95
N GLY A 248 -22.58 -18.88 -18.58
CA GLY A 248 -23.12 -18.18 -19.75
C GLY A 248 -24.22 -17.16 -19.42
N ALA A 249 -24.44 -16.82 -18.16
CA ALA A 249 -25.29 -15.69 -17.79
C ALA A 249 -24.70 -14.37 -18.30
N GLU A 250 -25.59 -13.47 -18.73
CA GLU A 250 -25.26 -12.09 -19.07
C GLU A 250 -26.01 -11.18 -18.09
N VAL A 251 -25.26 -10.42 -17.28
CA VAL A 251 -25.80 -9.47 -16.32
C VAL A 251 -25.39 -8.08 -16.74
N ASP A 252 -26.34 -7.25 -17.12
CA ASP A 252 -26.04 -5.86 -17.46
C ASP A 252 -25.42 -5.13 -16.27
N PRO A 253 -24.29 -4.40 -16.48
CA PRO A 253 -23.69 -3.60 -15.43
C PRO A 253 -24.65 -2.53 -14.95
N VAL A 254 -24.82 -2.43 -13.61
CA VAL A 254 -25.69 -1.41 -13.01
C VAL A 254 -25.05 -0.03 -13.22
N ASP A 255 -25.86 0.92 -13.70
CA ASP A 255 -25.47 2.30 -13.91
C ASP A 255 -25.29 3.05 -12.57
N ARG A 256 -24.04 3.14 -12.08
CA ARG A 256 -23.71 3.77 -10.78
C ARG A 256 -23.38 5.25 -10.92
N GLY A 257 -23.84 6.05 -9.98
CA GLY A 257 -23.37 7.43 -9.87
C GLY A 257 -21.88 7.50 -9.53
N ALA A 258 -21.17 8.47 -10.09
CA ALA A 258 -19.75 8.67 -9.81
C ALA A 258 -19.44 8.82 -8.31
N THR A 259 -20.39 9.32 -7.53
CA THR A 259 -20.30 9.51 -6.08
C THR A 259 -20.82 8.35 -5.25
N ASP A 260 -21.39 7.31 -5.90
CA ASP A 260 -21.88 6.13 -5.20
C ASP A 260 -20.73 5.28 -4.66
N LEU A 261 -20.98 4.58 -3.56
CA LEU A 261 -20.00 3.75 -2.89
C LEU A 261 -19.58 2.57 -3.77
N LEU A 262 -18.27 2.36 -3.90
CA LEU A 262 -17.69 1.22 -4.59
C LEU A 262 -17.23 0.16 -3.59
N PHE A 263 -16.51 0.56 -2.57
CA PHE A 263 -16.02 -0.35 -1.53
C PHE A 263 -15.77 0.34 -0.19
N LEU A 264 -15.66 -0.51 0.82
CA LEU A 264 -15.28 -0.17 2.18
C LEU A 264 -13.98 -0.89 2.53
N ILE A 265 -13.12 -0.23 3.28
CA ILE A 265 -11.88 -0.83 3.77
C ILE A 265 -11.56 -0.31 5.17
N TYR A 266 -11.03 -1.18 6.02
CA TYR A 266 -10.67 -0.82 7.38
C TYR A 266 -9.18 -0.54 7.50
N THR A 267 -8.84 0.57 8.13
CA THR A 267 -7.45 0.89 8.50
C THR A 267 -7.22 0.63 9.98
N SER A 268 -5.98 0.32 10.36
CA SER A 268 -5.58 0.32 11.76
C SER A 268 -5.58 1.76 12.26
N GLY A 269 -6.64 2.16 12.97
CA GLY A 269 -6.73 3.48 13.59
C GLY A 269 -5.59 3.72 14.57
N THR A 270 -5.16 4.97 14.73
CA THR A 270 -4.19 5.39 15.76
C THR A 270 -4.71 5.21 17.19
N THR A 271 -6.02 5.01 17.36
CA THR A 271 -6.72 4.79 18.62
C THR A 271 -6.87 3.31 19.02
N GLY A 272 -6.36 2.38 18.20
CA GLY A 272 -6.47 0.94 18.42
C GLY A 272 -7.72 0.29 17.81
N GLU A 273 -8.78 1.05 17.54
CA GLU A 273 -9.98 0.56 16.85
C GLU A 273 -9.87 0.74 15.34
N PRO A 274 -10.31 -0.25 14.52
CA PRO A 274 -10.29 -0.11 13.07
C PRO A 274 -11.18 1.04 12.61
N THR A 275 -10.64 1.91 11.75
CA THR A 275 -11.40 3.01 11.14
C THR A 275 -11.91 2.59 9.77
N LEU A 276 -13.21 2.72 9.55
CA LEU A 276 -13.86 2.42 8.27
C LEU A 276 -13.66 3.57 7.27
N VAL A 277 -13.03 3.27 6.15
CA VAL A 277 -12.82 4.19 5.03
C VAL A 277 -13.70 3.76 3.85
N ARG A 278 -14.42 4.71 3.23
CA ARG A 278 -15.34 4.50 2.12
C ARG A 278 -14.84 5.19 0.87
N HIS A 279 -14.84 4.49 -0.27
CA HIS A 279 -14.44 5.05 -1.56
C HIS A 279 -15.60 5.09 -2.55
N ALA A 280 -15.72 6.24 -3.24
CA ALA A 280 -16.71 6.44 -4.31
C ALA A 280 -16.21 5.85 -5.64
N THR A 281 -17.12 5.55 -6.55
CA THR A 281 -16.83 4.82 -7.79
C THR A 281 -16.01 5.66 -8.79
N GLY A 282 -16.55 6.80 -9.23
CA GLY A 282 -15.99 7.53 -10.38
C GLY A 282 -14.68 8.24 -10.08
N GLY A 283 -14.63 8.98 -8.96
CA GLY A 283 -13.43 9.72 -8.56
C GLY A 283 -12.25 8.79 -8.27
N TYR A 284 -12.51 7.73 -7.51
CA TYR A 284 -11.49 6.71 -7.21
C TYR A 284 -10.95 6.05 -8.48
N LEU A 285 -11.83 5.53 -9.35
CA LEU A 285 -11.39 4.82 -10.54
C LEU A 285 -10.62 5.73 -11.52
N ALA A 286 -11.04 6.98 -11.70
CA ALA A 286 -10.34 7.96 -12.52
C ALA A 286 -8.93 8.25 -11.97
N HIS A 287 -8.80 8.46 -10.65
CA HIS A 287 -7.52 8.73 -10.02
C HIS A 287 -6.57 7.55 -10.11
N VAL A 288 -7.04 6.34 -9.80
CA VAL A 288 -6.23 5.12 -9.80
C VAL A 288 -5.79 4.76 -11.22
N SER A 289 -6.66 4.87 -12.21
CA SER A 289 -6.31 4.65 -13.62
C SER A 289 -5.26 5.66 -14.10
N TRP A 290 -5.42 6.94 -13.74
CA TRP A 290 -4.44 7.97 -14.07
C TRP A 290 -3.08 7.70 -13.45
N THR A 291 -3.02 7.38 -12.15
CA THR A 291 -1.76 7.18 -11.46
C THR A 291 -1.09 5.86 -11.82
N ALA A 292 -1.85 4.80 -12.10
CA ALA A 292 -1.33 3.56 -12.67
C ALA A 292 -0.66 3.81 -14.04
N ARG A 293 -1.30 4.64 -14.89
CA ARG A 293 -0.73 5.04 -16.19
C ARG A 293 0.47 5.99 -16.05
N ALA A 294 0.41 6.95 -15.13
CA ALA A 294 1.40 8.03 -15.06
C ALA A 294 2.64 7.68 -14.25
N VAL A 295 2.49 6.91 -13.17
CA VAL A 295 3.56 6.58 -12.22
C VAL A 295 4.08 5.16 -12.41
N LEU A 296 3.19 4.18 -12.58
CA LEU A 296 3.57 2.81 -12.87
C LEU A 296 3.71 2.55 -14.37
N ASP A 297 3.45 3.57 -15.18
CA ASP A 297 3.58 3.57 -16.64
C ASP A 297 2.82 2.41 -17.33
N LEU A 298 1.68 2.00 -16.73
CA LEU A 298 0.91 0.86 -17.22
C LEU A 298 0.11 1.19 -18.48
N GLY A 299 0.09 0.24 -19.39
CA GLY A 299 -0.74 0.19 -20.59
C GLY A 299 -1.27 -1.21 -20.83
N PRO A 300 -2.04 -1.39 -21.90
CA PRO A 300 -2.74 -2.66 -22.15
C PRO A 300 -1.82 -3.85 -22.46
N ASP A 301 -0.59 -3.61 -22.89
CA ASP A 301 0.35 -4.67 -23.26
C ASP A 301 1.28 -5.09 -22.10
N ASP A 302 1.11 -4.48 -20.91
CA ASP A 302 1.98 -4.72 -19.77
C ASP A 302 1.47 -5.85 -18.88
N THR A 303 2.40 -6.61 -18.34
CA THR A 303 2.18 -7.51 -17.20
C THR A 303 2.68 -6.84 -15.94
N HIS A 304 1.76 -6.54 -15.05
CA HIS A 304 2.03 -5.85 -13.78
C HIS A 304 1.92 -6.80 -12.59
N TRP A 305 2.86 -6.69 -11.67
CA TRP A 305 2.76 -7.38 -10.40
C TRP A 305 2.89 -6.42 -9.23
N CYS A 306 1.76 -6.19 -8.53
CA CYS A 306 1.73 -5.60 -7.21
C CYS A 306 1.76 -6.73 -6.18
N SER A 307 2.81 -6.79 -5.35
CA SER A 307 2.95 -7.85 -4.34
C SER A 307 2.12 -7.61 -3.07
N ALA A 308 1.36 -6.52 -3.01
CA ALA A 308 0.49 -6.22 -1.88
C ALA A 308 -0.77 -7.09 -1.92
N ASP A 309 -1.23 -7.52 -0.73
CA ASP A 309 -2.50 -8.21 -0.56
C ASP A 309 -3.68 -7.28 -0.83
N VAL A 310 -4.74 -7.81 -1.47
CA VAL A 310 -5.96 -7.05 -1.78
C VAL A 310 -6.73 -6.66 -0.52
N GLY A 311 -6.52 -7.31 0.61
CA GLY A 311 -7.03 -6.87 1.92
C GLY A 311 -6.54 -5.47 2.36
N TRP A 312 -5.61 -4.87 1.60
CA TRP A 312 -5.11 -3.50 1.77
C TRP A 312 -5.46 -2.63 0.57
N ILE A 313 -5.51 -1.31 0.77
CA ILE A 313 -5.84 -0.37 -0.30
C ILE A 313 -4.88 -0.50 -1.50
N THR A 314 -3.61 -0.84 -1.27
CA THR A 314 -2.62 -1.01 -2.34
C THR A 314 -3.03 -2.13 -3.31
N GLY A 315 -3.52 -3.25 -2.78
CA GLY A 315 -4.04 -4.34 -3.61
C GLY A 315 -5.30 -3.93 -4.37
N HIS A 316 -6.26 -3.24 -3.74
CA HIS A 316 -7.43 -2.71 -4.44
C HIS A 316 -7.02 -1.84 -5.63
N SER A 317 -6.17 -0.85 -5.37
CA SER A 317 -5.84 0.19 -6.35
C SER A 317 -4.91 -0.30 -7.45
N TYR A 318 -3.89 -1.11 -7.09
CA TYR A 318 -2.80 -1.44 -8.03
C TYR A 318 -2.60 -2.94 -8.27
N ALA A 319 -3.39 -3.84 -7.66
CA ALA A 319 -3.47 -5.23 -8.12
C ALA A 319 -4.80 -5.53 -8.83
N VAL A 320 -5.86 -4.73 -8.61
CA VAL A 320 -7.18 -4.98 -9.23
C VAL A 320 -7.59 -3.81 -10.12
N TYR A 321 -8.07 -2.70 -9.55
CA TYR A 321 -8.79 -1.66 -10.31
C TYR A 321 -7.91 -0.90 -11.31
N GLY A 322 -6.74 -0.43 -10.94
CA GLY A 322 -5.87 0.35 -11.82
C GLY A 322 -5.38 -0.42 -13.05
N PRO A 323 -4.72 -1.58 -12.86
CA PRO A 323 -4.25 -2.39 -13.97
C PRO A 323 -5.38 -2.86 -14.88
N LEU A 324 -6.46 -3.43 -14.34
CA LEU A 324 -7.57 -3.94 -15.12
C LEU A 324 -8.33 -2.82 -15.87
N ALA A 325 -8.50 -1.64 -15.25
CA ALA A 325 -9.07 -0.49 -15.95
C ALA A 325 -8.22 -0.06 -17.14
N LEU A 326 -6.91 -0.24 -17.12
CA LEU A 326 -6.03 0.06 -18.26
C LEU A 326 -5.88 -1.09 -19.26
N GLY A 327 -6.47 -2.25 -18.97
CA GLY A 327 -6.40 -3.43 -19.83
C GLY A 327 -5.07 -4.20 -19.71
N ALA A 328 -4.30 -3.97 -18.65
CA ALA A 328 -3.06 -4.69 -18.36
C ALA A 328 -3.34 -6.07 -17.77
N THR A 329 -2.35 -6.98 -17.86
CA THR A 329 -2.37 -8.23 -17.11
C THR A 329 -1.90 -7.99 -15.68
N THR A 330 -2.66 -8.44 -14.66
CA THR A 330 -2.23 -8.40 -13.27
C THR A 330 -1.79 -9.77 -12.79
N VAL A 331 -0.66 -9.83 -12.05
CA VAL A 331 -0.18 -11.06 -11.42
C VAL A 331 -0.65 -11.10 -9.98
N LEU A 332 -1.23 -12.24 -9.57
CA LEU A 332 -1.62 -12.54 -8.20
C LEU A 332 -0.81 -13.73 -7.68
N TYR A 333 -0.35 -13.64 -6.44
CA TYR A 333 0.40 -14.73 -5.80
C TYR A 333 -0.18 -15.06 -4.43
N GLU A 334 -0.65 -16.31 -4.28
CA GLU A 334 -1.06 -16.88 -3.00
C GLU A 334 0.15 -17.52 -2.33
N GLY A 335 0.90 -16.75 -1.54
CA GLY A 335 2.06 -17.30 -0.86
C GLY A 335 2.93 -16.28 -0.17
N THR A 336 4.06 -16.74 0.32
CA THR A 336 5.09 -15.90 0.93
C THR A 336 6.32 -15.82 0.05
N PRO A 337 7.06 -14.69 0.08
CA PRO A 337 8.18 -14.47 -0.83
C PRO A 337 9.36 -15.45 -0.61
N ASP A 338 9.45 -16.05 0.57
CA ASP A 338 10.54 -16.90 1.05
C ASP A 338 10.25 -18.40 0.97
N HIS A 339 9.10 -18.81 0.39
CA HIS A 339 8.72 -20.22 0.34
C HIS A 339 8.42 -20.69 -1.10
N PRO A 340 8.91 -21.87 -1.52
CA PRO A 340 9.79 -22.81 -0.77
C PRO A 340 11.26 -22.36 -0.66
N GLU A 341 11.67 -21.35 -1.43
CA GLU A 341 13.01 -20.80 -1.49
C GLU A 341 12.96 -19.29 -1.71
N ASN A 342 14.04 -18.56 -1.36
CA ASN A 342 14.13 -17.11 -1.46
C ASN A 342 14.15 -16.57 -2.91
N ASP A 343 14.15 -17.44 -3.90
CA ASP A 343 14.07 -17.11 -5.32
C ASP A 343 12.63 -17.16 -5.89
N ARG A 344 11.64 -17.44 -5.05
CA ARG A 344 10.25 -17.67 -5.48
C ARG A 344 9.68 -16.49 -6.30
N LEU A 345 9.91 -15.26 -5.85
CA LEU A 345 9.39 -14.08 -6.54
C LEU A 345 10.05 -13.88 -7.92
N TRP A 346 11.33 -14.13 -8.01
CA TRP A 346 12.08 -13.99 -9.26
C TRP A 346 11.64 -15.00 -10.31
N ARG A 347 11.32 -16.20 -9.87
CA ARG A 347 10.74 -17.26 -10.69
C ARG A 347 9.36 -16.89 -11.23
N ILE A 348 8.53 -16.19 -10.43
CA ILE A 348 7.22 -15.67 -10.86
C ILE A 348 7.41 -14.56 -11.90
N ILE A 349 8.34 -13.62 -11.68
CA ILE A 349 8.65 -12.54 -12.63
C ILE A 349 9.12 -13.13 -13.96
N GLU A 350 10.08 -14.06 -13.95
CA GLU A 350 10.61 -14.72 -15.15
C GLU A 350 9.50 -15.45 -15.92
N ARG A 351 8.69 -16.27 -15.23
CA ARG A 351 7.62 -17.07 -15.85
C ARG A 351 6.57 -16.21 -16.52
N ASN A 352 6.09 -15.18 -15.82
CA ASN A 352 5.00 -14.33 -16.29
C ASN A 352 5.50 -13.13 -17.10
N ARG A 353 6.82 -13.00 -17.28
CA ARG A 353 7.47 -11.88 -17.99
C ARG A 353 6.96 -10.53 -17.49
N VAL A 354 7.01 -10.35 -16.17
CA VAL A 354 6.52 -9.12 -15.52
C VAL A 354 7.28 -7.91 -16.02
N ASP A 355 6.57 -6.89 -16.49
CA ASP A 355 7.12 -5.62 -16.99
C ASP A 355 7.29 -4.61 -15.84
N VAL A 356 6.34 -4.59 -14.91
CA VAL A 356 6.32 -3.63 -13.79
C VAL A 356 6.14 -4.38 -12.47
N PHE A 357 7.14 -4.25 -11.58
CA PHE A 357 7.09 -4.86 -10.24
C PHE A 357 6.96 -3.79 -9.16
N TYR A 358 5.88 -3.87 -8.35
CA TYR A 358 5.51 -2.92 -7.33
C TYR A 358 5.43 -3.60 -5.97
N THR A 359 6.34 -3.25 -5.05
CA THR A 359 6.48 -3.94 -3.75
C THR A 359 6.79 -2.98 -2.61
N SER A 360 6.96 -3.48 -1.39
CA SER A 360 7.28 -2.65 -0.23
C SER A 360 8.79 -2.57 0.03
N PRO A 361 9.30 -1.46 0.59
CA PRO A 361 10.69 -1.37 1.07
C PRO A 361 11.06 -2.46 2.07
N ALA A 362 10.11 -2.88 2.94
CA ALA A 362 10.32 -4.02 3.84
C ALA A 362 10.63 -5.33 3.09
N SER A 363 9.96 -5.58 1.95
CA SER A 363 10.28 -6.73 1.09
C SER A 363 11.66 -6.59 0.47
N ILE A 364 12.01 -5.38 0.00
CA ILE A 364 13.32 -5.12 -0.60
C ILE A 364 14.44 -5.34 0.41
N ARG A 365 14.30 -4.86 1.66
CA ARG A 365 15.26 -5.13 2.73
C ARG A 365 15.40 -6.63 3.03
N ALA A 366 14.31 -7.39 2.96
CA ALA A 366 14.40 -8.85 3.05
C ALA A 366 15.18 -9.46 1.88
N PHE A 367 15.00 -8.94 0.66
CA PHE A 367 15.78 -9.38 -0.52
C PHE A 367 17.25 -9.05 -0.38
N VAL A 368 17.61 -7.86 0.12
CA VAL A 368 18.99 -7.48 0.47
C VAL A 368 19.59 -8.50 1.44
N LYS A 369 18.86 -8.83 2.51
CA LYS A 369 19.28 -9.81 3.51
C LYS A 369 19.48 -11.21 2.94
N TRP A 370 18.67 -11.63 1.96
CA TRP A 370 18.81 -12.94 1.32
C TRP A 370 19.96 -13.02 0.33
N GLY A 371 20.35 -11.90 -0.26
CA GLY A 371 21.49 -11.78 -1.17
C GLY A 371 21.12 -11.65 -2.65
N PRO A 372 22.04 -11.05 -3.43
CA PRO A 372 21.81 -10.76 -4.85
C PRO A 372 21.81 -12.03 -5.73
N GLU A 373 22.39 -13.13 -5.26
CA GLU A 373 22.43 -14.38 -6.01
C GLU A 373 21.06 -14.97 -6.32
N HIS A 374 20.00 -14.55 -5.59
CA HIS A 374 18.64 -15.02 -5.84
C HIS A 374 18.05 -14.38 -7.11
N PRO A 375 17.94 -13.04 -7.25
CA PRO A 375 17.48 -12.44 -8.49
C PRO A 375 18.41 -12.71 -9.68
N GLU A 376 19.73 -12.74 -9.49
CA GLU A 376 20.72 -12.93 -10.55
C GLU A 376 20.67 -14.30 -11.24
N ARG A 377 19.98 -15.30 -10.67
CA ARG A 377 19.76 -16.62 -11.28
C ARG A 377 18.64 -16.66 -12.31
N HIS A 378 17.83 -15.61 -12.37
CA HIS A 378 16.60 -15.56 -13.17
C HIS A 378 16.69 -14.53 -14.30
N ASP A 379 15.94 -14.76 -15.37
CA ASP A 379 15.79 -13.79 -16.45
C ASP A 379 14.76 -12.73 -16.06
N LEU A 380 15.24 -11.62 -15.52
CA LEU A 380 14.41 -10.47 -15.14
C LEU A 380 14.39 -9.38 -16.23
N SER A 381 14.87 -9.68 -17.45
CA SER A 381 15.01 -8.71 -18.55
C SER A 381 13.67 -8.17 -19.09
N SER A 382 12.53 -8.75 -18.68
CA SER A 382 11.21 -8.19 -18.96
C SER A 382 10.91 -6.94 -18.12
N LEU A 383 11.51 -6.81 -16.93
CA LEU A 383 11.28 -5.66 -16.07
C LEU A 383 11.75 -4.37 -16.74
N ARG A 384 10.85 -3.40 -16.81
CA ARG A 384 11.10 -2.06 -17.34
C ARG A 384 10.89 -0.94 -16.33
N LEU A 385 10.16 -1.21 -15.22
CA LEU A 385 9.94 -0.28 -14.13
C LEU A 385 9.80 -1.01 -12.80
N LEU A 386 10.40 -0.44 -11.77
CA LEU A 386 10.31 -0.87 -10.39
C LEU A 386 9.59 0.19 -9.54
N GLY A 387 8.70 -0.24 -8.66
CA GLY A 387 7.98 0.68 -7.78
C GLY A 387 8.05 0.25 -6.32
N THR A 388 7.97 1.23 -5.40
CA THR A 388 7.91 1.00 -3.95
C THR A 388 6.75 1.72 -3.29
N VAL A 389 6.22 1.14 -2.21
CA VAL A 389 5.03 1.64 -1.52
C VAL A 389 4.99 1.22 -0.05
N GLY A 390 4.35 2.05 0.77
CA GLY A 390 3.92 1.71 2.12
C GLY A 390 4.77 2.30 3.24
N GLU A 391 6.05 2.56 2.97
CA GLU A 391 6.98 3.23 3.88
C GLU A 391 8.11 3.89 3.09
N PRO A 392 8.89 4.80 3.68
CA PRO A 392 10.06 5.37 3.00
C PRO A 392 11.09 4.29 2.67
N ILE A 393 11.68 4.37 1.48
CA ILE A 393 12.81 3.54 1.09
C ILE A 393 14.13 4.27 1.38
N ASP A 394 15.07 3.58 2.04
CA ASP A 394 16.41 4.10 2.22
C ASP A 394 17.26 4.00 0.94
N GLU A 395 18.32 4.82 0.85
CA GLU A 395 19.18 4.90 -0.34
C GLU A 395 19.83 3.55 -0.68
N THR A 396 20.24 2.77 0.33
CA THR A 396 20.91 1.46 0.15
C THR A 396 19.97 0.44 -0.48
N ALA A 397 18.75 0.31 0.07
CA ALA A 397 17.73 -0.57 -0.48
C ALA A 397 17.28 -0.14 -1.89
N TRP A 398 17.20 1.19 -2.14
CA TRP A 398 16.86 1.74 -3.44
C TRP A 398 17.90 1.35 -4.51
N HIS A 399 19.20 1.52 -4.23
CA HIS A 399 20.28 1.14 -5.14
C HIS A 399 20.32 -0.36 -5.37
N TRP A 400 20.22 -1.16 -4.30
CA TRP A 400 20.19 -2.61 -4.42
C TRP A 400 19.05 -3.08 -5.33
N TYR A 401 17.86 -2.51 -5.14
CA TYR A 401 16.67 -2.86 -5.93
C TYR A 401 16.86 -2.52 -7.41
N ARG A 402 17.39 -1.32 -7.69
CA ARG A 402 17.71 -0.91 -9.06
C ARG A 402 18.76 -1.80 -9.71
N ASP A 403 19.84 -2.08 -9.01
CA ASP A 403 21.02 -2.73 -9.59
C ASP A 403 20.83 -4.23 -9.77
N HIS A 404 20.30 -4.93 -8.77
CA HIS A 404 20.17 -6.39 -8.77
C HIS A 404 18.84 -6.91 -9.32
N VAL A 405 17.76 -6.13 -9.20
CA VAL A 405 16.45 -6.53 -9.75
C VAL A 405 16.18 -5.84 -11.08
N GLY A 406 16.44 -4.55 -11.19
CA GLY A 406 16.24 -3.76 -12.39
C GLY A 406 17.40 -3.74 -13.38
N GLY A 407 18.49 -4.49 -13.12
CA GLY A 407 19.68 -4.56 -13.96
C GLY A 407 20.39 -3.22 -14.17
N GLY A 408 20.18 -2.24 -13.27
CA GLY A 408 20.72 -0.87 -13.37
C GLY A 408 20.02 0.03 -14.38
N GLU A 409 19.08 -0.50 -15.16
CA GLU A 409 18.43 0.19 -16.28
C GLU A 409 16.97 0.58 -16.00
N CYS A 410 16.29 -0.05 -15.02
CA CYS A 410 14.92 0.29 -14.69
C CYS A 410 14.84 1.60 -13.88
N PRO A 411 13.90 2.50 -14.19
CA PRO A 411 13.50 3.52 -13.24
C PRO A 411 12.96 2.88 -11.96
N VAL A 412 13.24 3.53 -10.81
CA VAL A 412 12.65 3.15 -9.51
C VAL A 412 11.79 4.31 -9.03
N VAL A 413 10.48 4.11 -8.96
CA VAL A 413 9.55 5.09 -8.45
C VAL A 413 9.17 4.75 -7.02
N ASP A 414 9.49 5.63 -6.08
CA ASP A 414 8.92 5.59 -4.75
C ASP A 414 7.59 6.32 -4.74
N THR A 415 6.60 5.80 -3.99
CA THR A 415 5.25 6.34 -4.01
C THR A 415 4.76 6.58 -2.59
N TRP A 416 4.21 7.76 -2.36
CA TRP A 416 3.52 8.04 -1.11
C TRP A 416 2.04 8.30 -1.36
N TRP A 417 1.24 7.62 -0.55
CA TRP A 417 -0.21 7.73 -0.49
C TRP A 417 -0.75 6.93 0.71
N GLN A 418 -2.02 7.07 0.98
CA GLN A 418 -2.70 6.47 2.12
C GLN A 418 -4.01 5.83 1.68
N THR A 419 -4.63 5.04 2.54
CA THR A 419 -5.98 4.49 2.28
C THR A 419 -6.95 5.62 1.98
N GLU A 420 -6.86 6.72 2.71
CA GLU A 420 -7.69 7.90 2.57
C GLU A 420 -7.48 8.65 1.25
N THR A 421 -6.30 8.51 0.64
CA THR A 421 -6.05 9.14 -0.66
C THR A 421 -6.54 8.32 -1.85
N GLY A 422 -6.80 7.03 -1.66
CA GLY A 422 -7.29 6.08 -2.65
C GLY A 422 -6.27 5.66 -3.71
N GLY A 423 -5.25 6.46 -3.95
CA GLY A 423 -4.19 6.22 -4.90
C GLY A 423 -3.01 7.14 -4.70
N ILE A 424 -1.97 7.01 -5.53
CA ILE A 424 -0.70 7.75 -5.44
C ILE A 424 -0.96 9.25 -5.58
N VAL A 425 -0.37 10.04 -4.67
CA VAL A 425 -0.44 11.51 -4.70
C VAL A 425 0.92 12.17 -4.76
N ILE A 426 1.98 11.51 -4.29
CA ILE A 426 3.37 11.99 -4.36
C ILE A 426 4.23 10.88 -4.95
N SER A 427 4.99 11.20 -5.99
CA SER A 427 5.95 10.31 -6.64
C SER A 427 6.78 11.09 -7.67
N THR A 428 7.61 10.39 -8.43
CA THR A 428 8.23 10.85 -9.68
C THR A 428 7.44 10.34 -10.88
N LEU A 429 7.37 11.11 -11.97
CA LEU A 429 6.91 10.64 -13.27
C LEU A 429 8.10 9.99 -13.99
N PRO A 430 8.14 8.66 -14.15
CA PRO A 430 9.37 7.93 -14.50
C PRO A 430 9.97 8.27 -15.87
N GLY A 431 9.15 8.76 -16.81
CA GLY A 431 9.61 9.23 -18.12
C GLY A 431 10.00 10.71 -18.19
N VAL A 432 9.81 11.46 -17.08
CA VAL A 432 9.90 12.93 -17.08
C VAL A 432 10.83 13.47 -16.00
N ASP A 433 10.70 12.96 -14.78
CA ASP A 433 11.41 13.49 -13.62
C ASP A 433 12.69 12.69 -13.35
N ARG A 434 13.72 13.37 -12.90
CA ARG A 434 14.90 12.70 -12.33
C ARG A 434 14.52 12.00 -11.04
N MET A 435 15.06 10.83 -10.80
CA MET A 435 14.91 10.12 -9.54
C MET A 435 15.94 10.58 -8.52
N ARG A 436 15.59 10.52 -7.25
CA ARG A 436 16.49 10.82 -6.14
C ARG A 436 16.35 9.75 -5.07
N PRO A 437 17.37 8.89 -4.88
CA PRO A 437 17.33 7.88 -3.81
C PRO A 437 17.00 8.51 -2.45
N GLY A 438 16.11 7.88 -1.69
CA GLY A 438 15.64 8.38 -0.40
C GLY A 438 14.62 9.54 -0.44
N ALA A 439 14.23 10.00 -1.63
CA ALA A 439 13.14 10.96 -1.80
C ALA A 439 11.95 10.31 -2.51
N VAL A 440 10.74 10.53 -2.00
CA VAL A 440 9.53 9.99 -2.63
C VAL A 440 9.17 10.71 -3.93
N GLY A 441 9.67 11.92 -4.15
CA GLY A 441 9.39 12.69 -5.35
C GLY A 441 8.62 13.97 -5.07
N ARG A 442 7.73 14.34 -5.98
CA ARG A 442 6.92 15.57 -5.91
C ARG A 442 5.43 15.24 -5.88
N ALA A 443 4.63 16.21 -5.43
CA ALA A 443 3.20 16.14 -5.64
C ALA A 443 2.88 15.98 -7.13
N LEU A 444 2.07 14.98 -7.47
CA LEU A 444 1.68 14.70 -8.85
C LEU A 444 0.88 15.87 -9.46
N PRO A 445 0.84 16.02 -10.79
CA PRO A 445 0.00 17.01 -11.44
C PRO A 445 -1.46 16.93 -10.93
N GLY A 446 -2.04 18.07 -10.55
CA GLY A 446 -3.39 18.14 -9.95
C GLY A 446 -3.43 17.99 -8.43
N ILE A 447 -2.35 17.54 -7.80
CA ILE A 447 -2.18 17.48 -6.35
C ILE A 447 -1.41 18.72 -5.87
N GLU A 448 -1.81 19.27 -4.74
CA GLU A 448 -1.07 20.34 -4.07
C GLU A 448 -0.70 19.90 -2.65
N ALA A 449 0.60 19.79 -2.39
CA ALA A 449 1.14 19.41 -1.08
C ALA A 449 1.96 20.57 -0.48
N ALA A 450 1.95 20.64 0.84
CA ALA A 450 2.75 21.60 1.60
C ALA A 450 3.33 20.92 2.85
N VAL A 451 4.48 21.42 3.29
CA VAL A 451 5.03 21.11 4.61
C VAL A 451 4.77 22.31 5.50
N VAL A 452 4.12 22.09 6.65
CA VAL A 452 3.66 23.15 7.54
C VAL A 452 4.18 22.94 8.96
N ASP A 453 4.31 24.03 9.71
CA ASP A 453 4.61 24.02 11.14
C ASP A 453 3.37 23.69 12.00
N ALA A 454 3.53 23.74 13.32
CA ALA A 454 2.44 23.50 14.27
C ALA A 454 1.31 24.55 14.23
N THR A 455 1.55 25.73 13.62
CA THR A 455 0.54 26.80 13.43
C THR A 455 -0.19 26.65 12.10
N GLY A 456 0.28 25.77 11.21
CA GLY A 456 -0.24 25.56 9.87
C GLY A 456 0.39 26.45 8.81
N GLU A 457 1.42 27.24 9.15
CA GLU A 457 2.17 28.05 8.20
C GLU A 457 3.18 27.18 7.44
N ARG A 458 3.40 27.49 6.14
CA ARG A 458 4.39 26.78 5.33
C ARG A 458 5.80 27.04 5.86
N VAL A 459 6.57 25.96 6.08
CA VAL A 459 7.99 26.05 6.44
C VAL A 459 8.86 26.31 5.22
N ALA A 460 10.10 26.79 5.45
CA ALA A 460 11.06 26.97 4.37
C ALA A 460 11.57 25.61 3.84
N ASP A 461 12.09 25.63 2.60
CA ASP A 461 12.74 24.43 2.04
C ASP A 461 13.92 24.00 2.91
N GLY A 462 14.03 22.70 3.16
CA GLY A 462 15.00 22.11 4.08
C GLY A 462 14.57 22.06 5.54
N GLU A 463 13.43 22.64 5.90
CA GLU A 463 12.88 22.55 7.25
C GLU A 463 11.81 21.44 7.34
N ALA A 464 11.86 20.71 8.45
CA ALA A 464 10.90 19.63 8.74
C ALA A 464 9.56 20.20 9.24
N GLY A 465 8.47 19.56 8.82
CA GLY A 465 7.14 19.91 9.26
C GLY A 465 6.14 18.82 8.94
N ARG A 466 4.86 19.11 9.18
CA ARG A 466 3.76 18.21 8.87
C ARG A 466 3.39 18.29 7.39
N LEU A 467 3.28 17.14 6.75
CA LEU A 467 2.80 17.04 5.37
C LEU A 467 1.29 17.23 5.33
N VAL A 468 0.82 18.17 4.52
CA VAL A 468 -0.61 18.39 4.27
C VAL A 468 -0.89 18.46 2.78
N LEU A 469 -2.08 18.01 2.35
CA LEU A 469 -2.60 18.29 1.02
C LEU A 469 -3.58 19.45 1.12
N THR A 470 -3.43 20.46 0.25
CA THR A 470 -4.14 21.75 0.36
C THR A 470 -5.33 21.90 -0.59
N ARG A 471 -5.58 20.86 -1.41
CA ARG A 471 -6.75 20.78 -2.31
C ARG A 471 -7.29 19.37 -2.38
N PRO A 472 -8.62 19.18 -2.52
CA PRO A 472 -9.22 17.91 -2.81
C PRO A 472 -8.74 17.29 -4.13
N TRP A 473 -8.80 15.96 -4.23
CA TRP A 473 -8.47 15.18 -5.43
C TRP A 473 -9.50 14.07 -5.64
N PRO A 474 -9.67 13.53 -6.87
CA PRO A 474 -10.76 12.61 -7.17
C PRO A 474 -10.74 11.29 -6.38
N GLY A 475 -9.54 10.77 -6.10
CA GLY A 475 -9.36 9.51 -5.36
C GLY A 475 -9.56 9.61 -3.85
N MET A 476 -9.78 10.81 -3.31
CA MET A 476 -9.96 10.97 -1.87
C MET A 476 -11.16 10.17 -1.36
N ALA A 477 -11.01 9.60 -0.17
CA ALA A 477 -12.05 8.81 0.44
C ALA A 477 -13.32 9.65 0.66
N ARG A 478 -14.48 9.10 0.30
CA ARG A 478 -15.79 9.70 0.57
C ARG A 478 -15.99 10.00 2.05
N SER A 479 -15.48 9.13 2.94
CA SER A 479 -15.51 9.33 4.39
C SER A 479 -14.93 10.67 4.84
N LEU A 480 -13.96 11.24 4.12
CA LEU A 480 -13.39 12.58 4.41
C LEU A 480 -14.38 13.72 4.17
N CYS A 481 -15.47 13.46 3.46
CA CYS A 481 -16.49 14.44 3.09
C CYS A 481 -17.78 14.29 3.92
N GLU A 482 -17.88 13.30 4.82
CA GLU A 482 -19.12 12.90 5.51
C GLU A 482 -19.40 13.68 6.81
N GLY A 483 -18.54 14.64 7.19
CA GLY A 483 -18.76 15.48 8.38
C GLY A 483 -18.71 14.75 9.72
N THR A 484 -17.98 13.64 9.81
CA THR A 484 -17.73 12.93 11.06
C THR A 484 -16.60 13.60 11.84
N ASP A 485 -16.55 13.41 13.16
CA ASP A 485 -15.45 13.91 14.01
C ASP A 485 -14.07 13.45 13.50
N TRP A 486 -13.99 12.26 12.92
CA TRP A 486 -12.78 11.73 12.31
C TRP A 486 -12.42 12.52 11.03
N ALA A 487 -13.40 12.74 10.14
CA ALA A 487 -13.20 13.51 8.92
C ALA A 487 -12.79 14.95 9.24
N GLU A 488 -13.45 15.60 10.19
CA GLU A 488 -13.12 16.97 10.62
C GLU A 488 -11.70 17.09 11.17
N ARG A 489 -11.22 16.08 11.91
CA ARG A 489 -9.83 16.04 12.40
C ARG A 489 -8.82 15.89 11.27
N ARG A 490 -9.16 15.12 10.23
CA ARG A 490 -8.29 14.88 9.08
C ARG A 490 -8.38 15.98 8.01
N THR A 491 -9.46 16.74 7.99
CA THR A 491 -9.67 17.85 7.04
C THR A 491 -9.95 19.17 7.74
N PRO A 492 -9.04 19.66 8.62
CA PRO A 492 -9.22 20.94 9.28
C PRO A 492 -9.26 22.09 8.28
N ARG A 493 -10.06 23.13 8.58
CA ARG A 493 -10.00 24.42 7.88
C ARG A 493 -9.12 25.37 8.69
N ILE A 494 -7.98 25.75 8.13
CA ILE A 494 -7.06 26.73 8.72
C ILE A 494 -7.19 28.01 7.90
N ASP A 495 -7.52 29.11 8.57
CA ASP A 495 -7.81 30.41 7.93
C ASP A 495 -8.92 30.36 6.84
N GLY A 496 -9.84 29.38 6.98
CA GLY A 496 -10.91 29.13 6.02
C GLY A 496 -10.54 28.23 4.84
N GLU A 497 -9.26 27.89 4.69
CA GLU A 497 -8.77 26.98 3.64
C GLU A 497 -8.89 25.51 4.07
N TRP A 498 -9.37 24.69 3.14
CA TRP A 498 -9.44 23.23 3.31
C TRP A 498 -8.04 22.62 3.26
N ARG A 499 -7.76 21.70 4.17
CA ARG A 499 -6.51 20.94 4.20
C ARG A 499 -6.78 19.50 4.62
N TYR A 500 -6.05 18.58 4.06
CA TYR A 500 -5.99 17.19 4.55
C TYR A 500 -4.69 17.00 5.33
N ASP A 501 -4.80 16.75 6.64
CA ASP A 501 -3.67 16.40 7.49
C ASP A 501 -3.35 14.93 7.32
N THR A 502 -2.20 14.64 6.73
CA THR A 502 -1.77 13.27 6.43
C THR A 502 -1.36 12.50 7.68
N GLY A 503 -1.00 13.20 8.75
CA GLY A 503 -0.37 12.62 9.94
C GLY A 503 1.08 12.20 9.73
N ASP A 504 1.70 12.54 8.58
CA ASP A 504 3.11 12.27 8.30
C ASP A 504 3.93 13.56 8.39
N ASN A 505 5.21 13.44 8.74
CA ASN A 505 6.18 14.52 8.67
C ASN A 505 7.03 14.39 7.40
N ALA A 506 7.44 15.52 6.87
CA ALA A 506 8.28 15.59 5.68
C ALA A 506 9.22 16.80 5.69
N VAL A 507 10.22 16.75 4.83
CA VAL A 507 11.05 17.89 4.42
C VAL A 507 10.87 18.05 2.92
N ARG A 508 10.67 19.29 2.46
CA ARG A 508 10.76 19.61 1.03
C ARG A 508 12.14 20.20 0.76
N ASP A 509 12.86 19.65 -0.19
CA ASP A 509 14.16 20.20 -0.61
C ASP A 509 14.02 21.38 -1.59
N GLU A 510 15.15 22.03 -1.91
CA GLU A 510 15.20 23.18 -2.81
C GLU A 510 14.76 22.87 -4.25
N ASP A 511 14.83 21.60 -4.67
CA ASP A 511 14.33 21.10 -5.96
C ASP A 511 12.84 20.74 -5.92
N GLY A 512 12.20 20.83 -4.75
CA GLY A 512 10.79 20.55 -4.51
C GLY A 512 10.46 19.08 -4.29
N TYR A 513 11.47 18.22 -4.07
CA TYR A 513 11.26 16.82 -3.70
C TYR A 513 10.94 16.68 -2.23
N LEU A 514 10.04 15.77 -1.92
CA LEU A 514 9.61 15.47 -0.57
C LEU A 514 10.38 14.25 -0.04
N HIS A 515 10.91 14.40 1.15
CA HIS A 515 11.54 13.35 1.94
C HIS A 515 10.65 13.09 3.13
N LEU A 516 10.14 11.87 3.25
CA LEU A 516 9.28 11.48 4.37
C LEU A 516 10.12 11.16 5.59
N LEU A 517 9.71 11.67 6.73
CA LEU A 517 10.37 11.47 8.02
C LEU A 517 9.60 10.48 8.93
N GLY A 518 8.54 9.86 8.40
CA GLY A 518 7.67 8.96 9.13
C GLY A 518 6.43 9.66 9.72
N ARG A 519 5.70 8.92 10.57
CA ARG A 519 4.47 9.41 11.20
C ARG A 519 4.76 10.54 12.18
N ALA A 520 3.86 11.50 12.26
CA ALA A 520 3.95 12.56 13.28
C ALA A 520 3.89 12.00 14.71
N ASP A 521 3.26 10.83 14.86
CA ASP A 521 3.16 10.09 16.13
C ASP A 521 4.44 9.29 16.44
N ASP A 522 5.31 9.04 15.44
CA ASP A 522 6.61 8.35 15.55
C ASP A 522 7.76 9.34 15.85
N VAL A 523 7.47 10.61 16.12
CA VAL A 523 8.46 11.58 16.57
C VAL A 523 8.71 11.40 18.06
N ILE A 524 9.94 11.04 18.41
CA ILE A 524 10.35 10.91 19.80
C ILE A 524 10.80 12.27 20.37
N THR A 525 10.46 12.53 21.63
CA THR A 525 10.92 13.72 22.33
C THR A 525 11.91 13.30 23.41
N VAL A 526 13.18 13.63 23.21
CA VAL A 526 14.26 13.34 24.16
C VAL A 526 14.88 14.66 24.61
N SER A 527 14.94 14.88 25.92
CA SER A 527 15.54 16.11 26.51
C SER A 527 14.98 17.40 25.87
N SER A 528 13.65 17.47 25.66
CA SER A 528 12.95 18.61 25.03
C SER A 528 13.28 18.85 23.55
N ARG A 529 13.90 17.89 22.87
CA ARG A 529 14.16 17.92 21.43
C ARG A 529 13.33 16.85 20.74
N ARG A 530 12.75 17.22 19.60
CA ARG A 530 12.01 16.29 18.73
C ARG A 530 13.00 15.66 17.75
N LEU A 531 13.05 14.33 17.74
CA LEU A 531 13.88 13.51 16.86
C LEU A 531 12.96 12.61 16.02
N SER A 532 13.30 12.46 14.75
CA SER A 532 12.64 11.50 13.87
C SER A 532 13.21 10.11 14.10
N THR A 533 12.35 9.14 14.40
CA THR A 533 12.79 7.73 14.47
C THR A 533 13.31 7.26 13.12
N ALA A 534 12.72 7.71 12.03
CA ALA A 534 13.13 7.35 10.66
C ALA A 534 14.54 7.84 10.32
N GLU A 535 14.94 9.04 10.77
CA GLU A 535 16.33 9.52 10.58
C GLU A 535 17.34 8.67 11.34
N ILE A 536 17.00 8.29 12.58
CA ILE A 536 17.87 7.42 13.40
C ILE A 536 17.93 6.03 12.76
N GLU A 537 16.80 5.45 12.38
CA GLU A 537 16.71 4.15 11.71
C GLU A 537 17.51 4.11 10.40
N SER A 538 17.44 5.18 9.60
CA SER A 538 18.19 5.29 8.35
C SER A 538 19.71 5.31 8.61
N ALA A 539 20.16 6.01 9.66
CA ALA A 539 21.57 6.02 10.04
C ALA A 539 22.04 4.63 10.54
N VAL A 540 21.18 3.92 11.27
CA VAL A 540 21.45 2.55 11.76
C VAL A 540 21.52 1.56 10.61
N VAL A 541 20.56 1.59 9.67
CA VAL A 541 20.54 0.70 8.50
C VAL A 541 21.69 0.97 7.54
N GLY A 542 22.24 2.19 7.52
CA GLY A 542 23.45 2.53 6.76
C GLY A 542 24.73 1.86 7.28
N VAL A 543 24.70 1.15 8.40
CA VAL A 543 25.86 0.44 8.96
C VAL A 543 25.98 -0.94 8.29
N GLU A 544 27.19 -1.25 7.76
CA GLU A 544 27.47 -2.56 7.16
C GLU A 544 27.16 -3.69 8.16
N GLY A 545 26.36 -4.66 7.72
CA GLY A 545 25.90 -5.78 8.54
C GLY A 545 24.55 -5.58 9.24
N VAL A 546 23.90 -4.43 9.08
CA VAL A 546 22.53 -4.18 9.56
C VAL A 546 21.54 -4.36 8.41
N ALA A 547 20.60 -5.29 8.58
CA ALA A 547 19.53 -5.53 7.60
C ALA A 547 18.29 -4.66 7.85
N GLU A 548 17.95 -4.41 9.13
CA GLU A 548 16.75 -3.67 9.51
C GLU A 548 16.89 -3.06 10.90
N ALA A 549 16.25 -1.94 11.13
CA ALA A 549 16.19 -1.30 12.43
C ALA A 549 14.81 -0.69 12.70
N ALA A 550 14.44 -0.61 13.98
CA ALA A 550 13.33 0.18 14.46
C ALA A 550 13.72 0.89 15.76
N VAL A 551 13.35 2.16 15.85
CA VAL A 551 13.66 3.00 17.01
C VAL A 551 12.37 3.41 17.71
N VAL A 552 12.38 3.27 19.03
CA VAL A 552 11.27 3.68 19.91
C VAL A 552 11.82 4.40 21.14
N VAL A 553 10.93 5.04 21.88
CA VAL A 553 11.24 5.49 23.23
C VAL A 553 10.66 4.48 24.22
N GLY A 554 11.51 3.98 25.08
CA GLY A 554 11.10 3.25 26.30
C GLY A 554 11.20 4.17 27.52
N SER A 555 10.41 3.88 28.54
CA SER A 555 10.52 4.50 29.86
C SER A 555 11.01 3.47 30.87
N ASP A 556 11.99 3.84 31.70
CA ASP A 556 12.38 2.99 32.82
C ASP A 556 11.53 3.30 34.06
N ALA A 557 11.75 2.52 35.13
CA ALA A 557 11.05 2.69 36.41
C ALA A 557 11.28 4.07 37.09
N ALA A 558 12.19 4.89 36.56
CA ALA A 558 12.48 6.25 37.00
C ALA A 558 11.80 7.32 36.14
N GLU A 559 10.95 6.92 35.18
CA GLU A 559 10.28 7.78 34.21
C GLU A 559 11.24 8.53 33.24
N ASP A 560 12.50 8.09 33.13
CA ASP A 560 13.43 8.65 32.16
C ASP A 560 13.20 8.03 30.77
N SER A 561 12.95 8.89 29.78
CA SER A 561 12.79 8.49 28.37
C SER A 561 14.13 8.10 27.76
N ARG A 562 14.24 6.87 27.25
CA ARG A 562 15.43 6.33 26.59
C ARG A 562 15.17 5.98 25.13
N ILE A 563 16.12 6.32 24.28
CA ILE A 563 16.09 5.88 22.86
C ILE A 563 16.54 4.42 22.81
N HIS A 564 15.64 3.55 22.35
CA HIS A 564 15.89 2.14 22.20
C HIS A 564 15.89 1.78 20.71
N ALA A 565 17.00 1.27 20.20
CA ALA A 565 17.13 0.75 18.84
C ALA A 565 17.07 -0.77 18.85
N PHE A 566 16.06 -1.33 18.18
CA PHE A 566 15.99 -2.74 17.87
C PHE A 566 16.59 -2.97 16.48
N VAL A 567 17.61 -3.80 16.40
CA VAL A 567 18.41 -4.00 15.18
C VAL A 567 18.38 -5.45 14.75
N SER A 568 18.04 -5.72 13.50
CA SER A 568 18.16 -7.05 12.90
C SER A 568 19.42 -7.10 12.05
N PRO A 569 20.46 -7.87 12.45
CA PRO A 569 21.66 -8.04 11.65
C PRO A 569 21.40 -8.84 10.36
N GLU A 570 22.28 -8.70 9.38
CA GLU A 570 22.33 -9.60 8.22
C GLU A 570 22.56 -11.04 8.64
N SER A 571 22.14 -12.02 7.81
CA SER A 571 22.12 -13.44 8.15
C SER A 571 23.48 -14.03 8.59
N ASN A 572 24.58 -13.42 8.18
CA ASN A 572 25.94 -13.88 8.46
C ASN A 572 26.70 -12.96 9.44
N VAL A 573 26.01 -12.00 10.04
CA VAL A 573 26.61 -11.01 10.95
C VAL A 573 26.12 -11.26 12.37
N ALA A 574 27.02 -11.28 13.32
CA ALA A 574 26.68 -11.39 14.73
C ALA A 574 26.34 -10.01 15.30
N GLY A 575 25.26 -9.93 16.08
CA GLY A 575 24.97 -8.77 16.89
C GLY A 575 25.90 -8.74 18.11
N ASP A 576 27.05 -8.12 17.97
CA ASP A 576 28.09 -8.03 19.00
C ASP A 576 28.42 -6.58 19.37
N GLU A 577 29.31 -6.39 20.36
CA GLU A 577 29.77 -5.07 20.81
C GLU A 577 30.38 -4.22 19.69
N ALA A 578 30.98 -4.84 18.66
CA ALA A 578 31.57 -4.12 17.54
C ALA A 578 30.50 -3.51 16.63
N LEU A 579 29.45 -4.27 16.33
CA LEU A 579 28.30 -3.79 15.56
C LEU A 579 27.51 -2.73 16.36
N GLU A 580 27.34 -2.90 17.67
CA GLU A 580 26.71 -1.90 18.53
C GLU A 580 27.49 -0.57 18.50
N ALA A 581 28.80 -0.63 18.64
CA ALA A 581 29.65 0.57 18.58
C ALA A 581 29.57 1.26 17.20
N ALA A 582 29.50 0.50 16.11
CA ALA A 582 29.33 1.04 14.76
C ALA A 582 27.96 1.73 14.59
N VAL A 583 26.88 1.12 15.09
CA VAL A 583 25.52 1.70 15.09
C VAL A 583 25.50 3.03 15.85
N ARG A 584 26.03 3.07 17.08
CA ARG A 584 26.09 4.31 17.89
C ARG A 584 26.90 5.39 17.19
N SER A 585 28.06 5.03 16.63
CA SER A 585 28.93 5.96 15.91
C SER A 585 28.28 6.52 14.64
N ALA A 586 27.56 5.70 13.89
CA ALA A 586 26.85 6.13 12.70
C ALA A 586 25.76 7.15 13.02
N VAL A 587 24.95 6.90 14.06
CA VAL A 587 23.93 7.84 14.51
C VAL A 587 24.54 9.14 15.04
N GLU A 588 25.63 9.06 15.82
CA GLU A 588 26.33 10.24 16.32
C GLU A 588 26.87 11.09 15.17
N SER A 589 27.43 10.46 14.16
CA SER A 589 27.97 11.15 12.98
C SER A 589 26.88 11.76 12.11
N ALA A 590 25.76 11.07 11.91
CA ALA A 590 24.70 11.52 11.02
C ALA A 590 23.79 12.58 11.65
N ILE A 591 23.49 12.47 12.95
CA ILE A 591 22.46 13.29 13.61
C ILE A 591 23.03 14.05 14.82
N GLY A 592 23.98 13.44 15.52
CA GLY A 592 24.60 14.00 16.71
C GLY A 592 24.35 13.17 17.98
N SER A 593 25.10 13.46 19.03
CA SER A 593 25.09 12.69 20.30
C SER A 593 23.71 12.63 21.00
N VAL A 594 22.81 13.56 20.71
CA VAL A 594 21.46 13.61 21.28
C VAL A 594 20.56 12.51 20.74
N ALA A 595 20.85 11.94 19.59
CA ALA A 595 20.06 10.91 18.91
C ALA A 595 20.65 9.51 19.10
N VAL A 596 21.83 9.39 19.71
CA VAL A 596 22.49 8.10 19.92
C VAL A 596 21.60 7.21 20.81
N PRO A 597 21.27 5.99 20.37
CA PRO A 597 20.46 5.08 21.17
C PRO A 597 21.08 4.79 22.53
N ASP A 598 20.28 4.88 23.60
CA ASP A 598 20.70 4.50 24.95
C ASP A 598 20.81 2.97 25.10
N VAL A 599 19.97 2.25 24.36
CA VAL A 599 19.94 0.79 24.31
C VAL A 599 19.91 0.33 22.86
N VAL A 600 20.73 -0.68 22.54
CA VAL A 600 20.70 -1.37 21.24
C VAL A 600 20.44 -2.85 21.52
N THR A 601 19.33 -3.36 21.01
CA THR A 601 18.94 -4.77 21.14
C THR A 601 19.01 -5.45 19.77
N PHE A 602 19.83 -6.49 19.66
CA PHE A 602 19.90 -7.30 18.44
C PHE A 602 18.84 -8.40 18.47
N ALA A 603 18.02 -8.44 17.43
CA ALA A 603 16.96 -9.41 17.25
C ALA A 603 17.02 -10.06 15.87
N PRO A 604 16.65 -11.35 15.74
CA PRO A 604 16.65 -12.01 14.43
C PRO A 604 15.62 -11.42 13.48
N SER A 605 14.56 -10.79 13.99
CA SER A 605 13.50 -10.12 13.25
C SER A 605 12.79 -9.10 14.13
N LEU A 606 12.04 -8.18 13.52
CA LEU A 606 11.20 -7.21 14.20
C LEU A 606 9.71 -7.60 14.10
N PRO A 607 8.83 -7.18 15.05
CA PRO A 607 7.40 -7.44 14.97
C PRO A 607 6.79 -6.66 13.80
N LYS A 608 6.18 -7.38 12.86
CA LYS A 608 5.66 -6.81 11.61
C LYS A 608 4.18 -7.09 11.42
N THR A 609 3.50 -6.14 10.83
CA THR A 609 2.22 -6.42 10.20
C THR A 609 2.43 -7.40 9.04
N ARG A 610 1.36 -8.01 8.58
CA ARG A 610 1.41 -8.92 7.43
C ARG A 610 1.72 -8.22 6.10
N SER A 611 1.63 -6.89 6.06
CA SER A 611 2.15 -6.07 4.96
C SER A 611 3.66 -5.79 5.07
N GLY A 612 4.34 -6.32 6.10
CA GLY A 612 5.77 -6.15 6.33
C GLY A 612 6.14 -4.90 7.13
N LYS A 613 5.18 -4.05 7.48
CA LYS A 613 5.44 -2.83 8.25
C LYS A 613 5.74 -3.16 9.71
N VAL A 614 6.83 -2.61 10.26
CA VAL A 614 7.19 -2.75 11.67
C VAL A 614 6.13 -2.10 12.56
N VAL A 615 5.71 -2.81 13.60
CA VAL A 615 4.71 -2.33 14.56
C VAL A 615 5.39 -1.81 15.81
N ARG A 616 5.78 -0.54 15.79
CA ARG A 616 6.55 0.12 16.86
C ARG A 616 5.88 0.09 18.21
N ARG A 617 4.54 0.06 18.28
CA ARG A 617 3.82 0.01 19.58
C ARG A 617 4.23 -1.19 20.43
N TYR A 618 4.48 -2.36 19.81
CA TYR A 618 4.93 -3.54 20.55
C TYR A 618 6.38 -3.38 21.03
N LEU A 619 7.24 -2.79 20.20
CA LEU A 619 8.63 -2.49 20.58
C LEU A 619 8.68 -1.46 21.73
N ALA A 620 7.82 -0.44 21.69
CA ALA A 620 7.71 0.55 22.76
C ALA A 620 7.18 -0.08 24.06
N ALA A 621 6.15 -0.94 23.97
CA ALA A 621 5.63 -1.67 25.14
C ALA A 621 6.69 -2.60 25.74
N ILE A 622 7.42 -3.35 24.90
CA ILE A 622 8.55 -4.20 25.32
C ILE A 622 9.65 -3.34 26.00
N ALA A 623 10.03 -2.22 25.39
CA ALA A 623 11.07 -1.32 25.92
C ALA A 623 10.67 -0.63 27.22
N SER A 624 9.37 -0.52 27.51
CA SER A 624 8.82 0.08 28.73
C SER A 624 8.35 -0.96 29.77
N GLY A 625 8.30 -2.25 29.41
CA GLY A 625 7.74 -3.30 30.26
C GLY A 625 6.22 -3.23 30.42
N ASP A 626 5.52 -2.65 29.45
CA ASP A 626 4.06 -2.51 29.43
C ASP A 626 3.37 -3.74 28.84
N ASP A 627 2.05 -3.87 29.08
CA ASP A 627 1.23 -4.94 28.50
C ASP A 627 1.13 -4.78 26.97
N LEU A 628 1.40 -5.86 26.24
CA LEU A 628 1.41 -5.88 24.77
C LEU A 628 0.02 -5.84 24.14
N GLY A 629 -1.00 -6.26 24.87
CA GLY A 629 -2.35 -6.40 24.34
C GLY A 629 -2.46 -7.49 23.24
N ASP A 630 -3.41 -7.34 22.33
CA ASP A 630 -3.66 -8.30 21.25
C ASP A 630 -2.55 -8.25 20.17
N THR A 631 -1.83 -9.36 20.00
CA THR A 631 -0.75 -9.54 18.99
C THR A 631 -1.20 -10.27 17.72
N SER A 632 -2.49 -10.60 17.58
CA SER A 632 -3.04 -11.41 16.46
C SER A 632 -2.86 -10.76 15.09
N ALA A 633 -2.68 -9.43 15.05
CA ALA A 633 -2.44 -8.67 13.82
C ALA A 633 -1.00 -8.82 13.27
N LEU A 634 -0.09 -9.42 14.05
CA LEU A 634 1.30 -9.60 13.63
C LEU A 634 1.44 -10.77 12.65
N GLN A 635 2.38 -10.62 11.73
CA GLN A 635 2.83 -11.70 10.85
C GLN A 635 3.64 -12.75 11.61
N ASN A 636 4.41 -12.30 12.60
CA ASN A 636 5.40 -13.06 13.36
C ASN A 636 5.21 -12.80 14.88
N PRO A 637 4.06 -13.21 15.46
CA PRO A 637 3.77 -12.92 16.87
C PRO A 637 4.77 -13.58 17.83
N GLU A 638 5.45 -14.66 17.42
CA GLU A 638 6.51 -15.33 18.18
C GLU A 638 7.71 -14.42 18.49
N VAL A 639 8.00 -13.47 17.61
CA VAL A 639 9.13 -12.52 17.77
C VAL A 639 8.95 -11.63 19.01
N VAL A 640 7.72 -11.37 19.39
CA VAL A 640 7.42 -10.54 20.57
C VAL A 640 7.94 -11.22 21.84
N GLY A 641 7.66 -12.52 22.02
CA GLY A 641 8.17 -13.28 23.17
C GLY A 641 9.70 -13.47 23.16
N GLU A 642 10.31 -13.55 21.95
CA GLU A 642 11.77 -13.57 21.82
C GLU A 642 12.40 -12.25 22.25
N LEU A 643 11.80 -11.11 21.85
CA LEU A 643 12.27 -9.77 22.22
C LEU A 643 12.12 -9.49 23.72
N GLU A 644 11.01 -9.90 24.35
CA GLU A 644 10.84 -9.80 25.82
C GLU A 644 11.95 -10.57 26.53
N SER A 645 12.25 -11.79 26.09
CA SER A 645 13.30 -12.61 26.68
C SER A 645 14.70 -11.99 26.56
N LEU A 646 14.99 -11.26 25.45
CA LEU A 646 16.28 -10.59 25.23
C LEU A 646 16.49 -9.36 26.11
N LEU A 647 15.42 -8.75 26.61
CA LEU A 647 15.51 -7.59 27.51
C LEU A 647 15.52 -8.00 29.00
N ASP A 648 15.09 -9.21 29.31
CA ASP A 648 15.14 -9.77 30.67
C ASP A 648 16.52 -10.36 31.02
N GLU A 649 17.41 -10.59 30.02
CA GLU A 649 18.81 -11.02 30.21
C GLU A 649 19.77 -9.84 30.37
#